data_51fdc102f834e427db28030dd5e957dc
#
_entry.id   51fdc102f834e427db28030dd5e957dc
#
_cell.length_a   1.000
_cell.length_b   1.000
_cell.length_c   1.000
_cell.angle_alpha   90.00
_cell.angle_beta   90.00
_cell.angle_gamma   90.00
#
_symmetry.space_group_name_H-M   'P 1'
#
loop_
_entity.id
_entity.type
_entity.pdbx_description
1 polymer ?
#
loop_
_entity_poly.entity_id
_entity_poly.type
_entity_poly.pdbx_seq_one_letter_code
_entity_poly.pdbx_strand_id
1 'polypeptide(L)'
;VKEPPEGRILVPDDMGGIIDAAREAADLARKGQKPHVDFSLLRPEGAPIRGSGGTSSGPVSFLFEIFDNFLEWVAWGAEEAGPVATLRYVYAPVLRVVRQGGCLHPDTLVHTDRGTLRLRELVDPFRRGWQPHTLSVATDEGWRPSPEGYNNGVAPTLRVVLENGLEVQGTLNHKLKVLREDGTREWVELQDLRPGDWVIWVLDEHTGTPVQLAPLDEPLHPNTTPIRTPEVLTEDLAFLLGFFFGEGFVSGDRIGFSVHEEEPMREEAKRLFRELFGLELREERKPGDRSVTLVVRSRPLVTWLRKNGLLKGKARELEVPRAIRQSPRPVLAAFLRGLFEADGTITAGYPMLTTASKRLAQDVMVLLGGLGIPSKLLRYNPLPGRFSKAEHYGVRVVTAKGLERYLERIGVPKGSRLEALHGIKPDVRRESSWPLPHAEGLLKPLLTVTEKGRKGYASPYTPLRKDLLRYLRGERQLTATGYAMVLEKAQDLGLEAEPFPFNEYYVRVASVEPGGEILTLDLSVEGNHTYLANGLVSHNTRRGAGMATLSIEHPDLLDFLTAKDLDREKAEGDISTFNISVLATDRFLEAVEKDELWPVTPIEVPGKYYPYPVEGPYTGKLPSLPEREDGAKAIPLYGGKVPARWLWHEIAWHAWATGEPGLIFVDRVNALSALKGLGERYQIRSTNPCFVGSTRIPTERGLVPIEELAREGGSFYLVTDNRAPFGGRGAPLPGHGTAVRKAVRAFFTGVKPVVRLRTREGLEVTLTPDHLLLTPEGYREAGKLRPGEKILVQSGEGLFPKEESLPAQALAVVHERVATAGGRGGRGRADVRAQYRNLPTRWSRELGVALGWLLGDGYLREDGVGFYFSRKDFADLAWLPDLLRD
;
A
#
# COMPACT_ATOMS: atom_id res chain seq x y z
N VAL A 1 42.35 -5.67 13.02
CA VAL A 1 41.11 -5.19 13.70
C VAL A 1 40.22 -4.74 12.60
N LYS A 2 39.18 -5.48 12.31
CA LYS A 2 38.16 -5.06 11.34
C LYS A 2 37.37 -3.89 11.92
N GLU A 3 37.14 -2.91 11.10
CA GLU A 3 36.31 -1.73 11.41
C GLU A 3 35.00 -2.10 12.11
N PRO A 4 34.46 -1.22 12.98
CA PRO A 4 33.25 -1.48 13.71
C PRO A 4 32.08 -1.68 12.74
N PRO A 5 31.02 -2.36 13.17
CA PRO A 5 29.84 -2.53 12.32
C PRO A 5 29.34 -1.19 11.83
N GLU A 6 29.13 -1.14 10.54
CA GLU A 6 28.83 0.00 9.72
C GLU A 6 27.92 1.04 10.38
N GLY A 7 28.37 2.28 10.38
CA GLY A 7 27.50 3.42 10.51
C GLY A 7 27.18 3.95 11.90
N ARG A 8 27.98 3.67 12.93
CA ARG A 8 27.76 4.28 14.25
C ARG A 8 28.53 5.59 14.37
N ILE A 9 27.82 6.67 14.61
CA ILE A 9 28.34 8.02 14.78
C ILE A 9 28.00 8.50 16.18
N LEU A 10 29.00 8.82 16.98
CA LEU A 10 28.85 9.49 18.26
C LEU A 10 29.05 10.98 18.01
N VAL A 11 28.04 11.81 18.30
CA VAL A 11 28.09 13.23 18.01
C VAL A 11 28.89 13.93 19.10
N PRO A 12 30.07 14.52 18.79
CA PRO A 12 30.82 15.28 19.77
C PRO A 12 30.13 16.58 20.12
N ASP A 13 30.42 17.10 21.31
CA ASP A 13 29.82 18.35 21.80
C ASP A 13 30.61 19.59 21.35
N ASP A 14 30.84 19.71 20.04
CA ASP A 14 31.39 20.89 19.41
C ASP A 14 30.83 21.08 18.01
N MET A 15 30.76 22.30 17.52
CA MET A 15 30.08 22.63 16.26
C MET A 15 30.72 21.90 15.06
N GLY A 16 32.04 21.79 15.02
CA GLY A 16 32.74 21.06 13.94
C GLY A 16 32.35 19.58 13.93
N GLY A 17 32.41 18.93 15.10
CA GLY A 17 32.07 17.54 15.29
C GLY A 17 30.60 17.23 15.03
N ILE A 18 29.68 18.14 15.36
CA ILE A 18 28.23 18.00 15.04
C ILE A 18 28.02 17.98 13.51
N ILE A 19 28.66 18.95 12.80
CA ILE A 19 28.54 19.04 11.33
C ILE A 19 29.23 17.84 10.67
N ASP A 20 30.39 17.41 11.16
CA ASP A 20 31.09 16.23 10.63
C ASP A 20 30.29 14.96 10.86
N ALA A 21 29.65 14.80 12.01
CA ALA A 21 28.75 13.68 12.29
C ALA A 21 27.52 13.68 11.37
N ALA A 22 26.93 14.85 11.11
CA ALA A 22 25.83 14.98 10.18
C ALA A 22 26.26 14.63 8.74
N ARG A 23 27.45 15.08 8.32
CA ARG A 23 28.01 14.73 7.01
C ARG A 23 28.31 13.23 6.90
N GLU A 24 28.90 12.61 7.92
CA GLU A 24 29.17 11.18 7.96
C GLU A 24 27.87 10.38 7.90
N ALA A 25 26.83 10.79 8.64
CA ALA A 25 25.50 10.19 8.56
C ALA A 25 24.93 10.28 7.15
N ALA A 26 25.07 11.46 6.53
CA ALA A 26 24.63 11.71 5.16
C ALA A 26 25.39 10.86 4.14
N ASP A 27 26.72 10.73 4.27
CA ASP A 27 27.54 9.91 3.37
C ASP A 27 27.25 8.41 3.50
N LEU A 28 27.00 7.92 4.70
CA LEU A 28 26.58 6.55 4.93
C LEU A 28 25.18 6.31 4.33
N ALA A 29 24.28 7.26 4.52
CA ALA A 29 22.96 7.22 3.95
C ALA A 29 23.00 7.18 2.40
N ARG A 30 23.84 8.01 1.78
CA ARG A 30 24.06 8.03 0.33
C ARG A 30 24.60 6.70 -0.22
N LYS A 31 25.42 5.99 0.53
CA LYS A 31 25.97 4.66 0.19
C LYS A 31 24.98 3.52 0.48
N GLY A 32 23.74 3.80 0.86
CA GLY A 32 22.76 2.77 1.23
C GLY A 32 23.03 2.14 2.61
N GLN A 33 23.99 2.63 3.37
CA GLN A 33 24.33 2.14 4.71
C GLN A 33 23.47 2.80 5.78
N LYS A 34 23.32 2.14 6.93
CA LYS A 34 22.48 2.60 8.05
C LYS A 34 23.31 3.42 9.04
N PRO A 35 23.27 4.74 9.03
CA PRO A 35 23.92 5.52 10.07
C PRO A 35 23.17 5.37 11.40
N HIS A 36 23.93 5.16 12.47
CA HIS A 36 23.43 5.10 13.83
C HIS A 36 24.05 6.27 14.60
N VAL A 37 23.24 7.29 14.92
CA VAL A 37 23.72 8.53 15.50
C VAL A 37 23.37 8.60 16.99
N ASP A 38 24.37 8.84 17.85
CA ASP A 38 24.23 8.91 19.29
C ASP A 38 24.51 10.35 19.77
N PHE A 39 23.48 11.02 20.27
CA PHE A 39 23.53 12.42 20.73
C PHE A 39 23.85 12.56 22.22
N SER A 40 24.10 11.50 22.95
CA SER A 40 24.24 11.50 24.41
C SER A 40 25.40 12.34 24.94
N LEU A 41 26.34 12.74 24.09
CA LEU A 41 27.45 13.63 24.48
C LEU A 41 27.17 15.11 24.31
N LEU A 42 26.11 15.50 23.61
CA LEU A 42 25.78 16.89 23.41
C LEU A 42 25.38 17.54 24.72
N ARG A 43 25.81 18.79 24.88
CA ARG A 43 25.39 19.60 26.03
C ARG A 43 23.90 19.90 25.97
N PRO A 44 23.24 20.03 27.15
CA PRO A 44 21.81 20.29 27.23
C PRO A 44 21.41 21.65 26.66
N GLU A 45 20.14 21.81 26.41
CA GLU A 45 19.53 23.10 26.06
C GLU A 45 19.84 24.15 27.16
N GLY A 46 20.11 25.36 26.73
CA GLY A 46 20.49 26.47 27.63
C GLY A 46 21.92 26.44 28.18
N ALA A 47 22.69 25.38 27.95
CA ALA A 47 24.10 25.34 28.37
C ALA A 47 24.96 26.36 27.62
N PRO A 48 25.90 27.09 28.29
CA PRO A 48 26.68 28.12 27.63
C PRO A 48 27.64 27.53 26.56
N ILE A 49 27.65 28.17 25.40
CA ILE A 49 28.57 27.85 24.31
C ILE A 49 29.88 28.65 24.51
N ARG A 50 30.99 27.96 24.70
CA ARG A 50 32.31 28.60 24.85
C ARG A 50 32.67 29.33 23.55
N GLY A 51 32.91 30.64 23.67
CA GLY A 51 33.44 31.47 22.56
C GLY A 51 32.38 32.25 21.78
N SER A 52 31.09 31.97 21.89
CA SER A 52 30.02 32.71 21.17
C SER A 52 29.15 33.61 22.06
N GLY A 53 29.18 33.37 23.36
CA GLY A 53 28.29 34.06 24.31
C GLY A 53 26.80 33.63 24.23
N GLY A 54 26.49 32.64 23.38
CA GLY A 54 25.16 32.04 23.24
C GLY A 54 24.98 30.79 24.08
N THR A 55 23.79 30.24 24.01
CA THR A 55 23.42 28.98 24.68
C THR A 55 23.08 27.88 23.66
N SER A 56 23.28 26.62 24.05
CA SER A 56 22.95 25.44 23.26
C SER A 56 21.43 25.33 23.10
N SER A 57 21.00 24.91 21.91
CA SER A 57 19.60 24.54 21.63
C SER A 57 19.26 23.10 22.05
N GLY A 58 20.24 22.35 22.55
CA GLY A 58 20.08 20.98 23.03
C GLY A 58 20.05 19.89 21.92
N PRO A 59 20.21 18.60 22.30
CA PRO A 59 20.29 17.50 21.36
C PRO A 59 19.00 17.30 20.54
N VAL A 60 17.84 17.63 21.08
CA VAL A 60 16.55 17.49 20.39
C VAL A 60 16.47 18.48 19.22
N SER A 61 16.91 19.73 19.40
CA SER A 61 16.98 20.73 18.34
C SER A 61 17.96 20.33 17.25
N PHE A 62 19.17 19.83 17.59
CA PHE A 62 20.12 19.34 16.60
C PHE A 62 19.59 18.16 15.80
N LEU A 63 18.85 17.28 16.45
CA LEU A 63 18.18 16.16 15.79
C LEU A 63 17.22 16.67 14.71
N PHE A 64 16.38 17.64 15.03
CA PHE A 64 15.38 18.16 14.10
C PHE A 64 15.95 19.07 13.02
N GLU A 65 16.77 20.01 13.40
CA GLU A 65 17.13 21.11 12.51
C GLU A 65 18.36 20.86 11.66
N ILE A 66 19.28 20.03 12.11
CA ILE A 66 20.52 19.75 11.39
C ILE A 66 20.45 18.38 10.73
N PHE A 67 20.23 17.33 11.50
CA PHE A 67 20.33 15.98 10.97
C PHE A 67 19.17 15.65 10.04
N ASP A 68 17.97 16.08 10.35
CA ASP A 68 16.81 15.87 9.49
C ASP A 68 17.00 16.58 8.14
N ASN A 69 17.32 17.87 8.16
CA ASN A 69 17.54 18.63 6.93
C ASN A 69 18.73 18.11 6.09
N PHE A 70 19.84 17.71 6.73
CA PHE A 70 20.98 17.14 6.02
C PHE A 70 20.66 15.81 5.34
N LEU A 71 19.89 15.00 6.00
CA LEU A 71 19.47 13.72 5.47
C LEU A 71 18.39 13.89 4.40
N GLU A 72 17.60 14.95 4.49
CA GLU A 72 16.68 15.37 3.44
C GLU A 72 17.42 15.68 2.12
N TRP A 73 18.51 16.43 2.22
CA TRP A 73 19.35 16.72 1.07
C TRP A 73 20.00 15.49 0.44
N VAL A 74 20.47 14.58 1.27
CA VAL A 74 21.08 13.33 0.79
C VAL A 74 20.04 12.43 0.15
N ALA A 75 18.85 12.45 0.71
CA ALA A 75 17.74 11.75 0.17
C ALA A 75 17.39 12.16 -1.27
N TRP A 76 17.54 13.43 -1.60
CA TRP A 76 17.32 13.94 -2.95
C TRP A 76 18.41 13.56 -3.97
N GLY A 77 19.58 13.14 -3.51
CA GLY A 77 20.75 12.82 -4.34
C GLY A 77 21.20 11.36 -4.33
N ALA A 78 20.47 10.46 -3.68
CA ALA A 78 20.88 9.06 -3.59
C ALA A 78 20.60 8.28 -4.87
N GLU A 79 21.65 7.75 -5.49
CA GLU A 79 21.56 6.99 -6.74
C GLU A 79 21.05 5.55 -6.58
N GLU A 80 21.07 4.97 -5.39
CA GLU A 80 20.61 3.60 -5.15
C GLU A 80 19.64 3.50 -3.98
N ALA A 81 18.52 2.86 -4.22
CA ALA A 81 17.57 2.42 -3.19
C ALA A 81 18.07 1.16 -2.46
N GLY A 82 19.25 1.24 -1.87
CA GLY A 82 19.72 0.21 -0.95
C GLY A 82 18.76 0.03 0.23
N PRO A 83 18.85 -1.06 1.00
CA PRO A 83 18.01 -1.26 2.17
C PRO A 83 18.18 -0.04 3.09
N VAL A 84 17.05 0.55 3.45
CA VAL A 84 17.00 1.77 4.24
C VAL A 84 17.89 1.65 5.46
N ALA A 85 18.87 2.53 5.52
CA ALA A 85 19.61 2.68 6.73
C ALA A 85 18.68 3.08 7.85
N THR A 86 18.67 2.33 8.92
CA THR A 86 18.03 2.79 10.14
C THR A 86 18.95 3.83 10.73
N LEU A 87 18.54 5.10 10.64
CA LEU A 87 19.18 6.11 11.43
C LEU A 87 18.72 5.91 12.85
N ARG A 88 19.62 5.58 13.75
CA ARG A 88 19.35 5.76 15.16
C ARG A 88 19.44 7.25 15.42
N TYR A 89 18.50 7.83 16.09
CA TYR A 89 18.55 9.21 16.54
C TYR A 89 18.30 10.28 15.52
N VAL A 90 17.88 9.96 14.32
CA VAL A 90 17.52 10.96 13.36
C VAL A 90 16.11 10.77 12.91
N TYR A 91 15.36 11.80 12.94
CA TYR A 91 14.16 11.95 12.21
C TYR A 91 14.41 11.66 10.80
N ALA A 92 13.67 10.80 10.25
CA ALA A 92 13.72 10.60 8.84
C ALA A 92 12.35 10.47 8.19
N PRO A 93 11.43 11.39 8.32
CA PRO A 93 10.31 11.44 7.41
C PRO A 93 10.82 11.49 5.98
N VAL A 94 11.88 12.23 5.76
CA VAL A 94 12.49 12.43 4.46
C VAL A 94 13.29 11.24 3.97
N LEU A 95 14.11 10.64 4.79
CA LEU A 95 14.80 9.40 4.44
C LEU A 95 13.84 8.26 4.10
N ARG A 96 12.64 8.29 4.65
CA ARG A 96 11.58 7.36 4.27
C ARG A 96 11.12 7.56 2.84
N VAL A 97 10.88 8.79 2.45
CA VAL A 97 10.35 9.11 1.13
C VAL A 97 11.30 8.68 0.04
N VAL A 98 12.57 8.97 0.19
CA VAL A 98 13.56 8.74 -0.86
C VAL A 98 13.90 7.28 -1.05
N ARG A 99 13.79 6.45 -0.02
CA ARG A 99 14.30 5.08 -0.09
C ARG A 99 13.26 3.99 -0.22
N GLN A 100 11.99 4.30 0.00
CA GLN A 100 10.96 3.27 0.09
C GLN A 100 9.85 3.38 -0.93
N GLY A 101 9.72 4.48 -1.58
CA GLY A 101 8.75 4.75 -2.61
C GLY A 101 8.91 6.18 -3.04
N GLY A 102 8.71 6.46 -4.28
CA GLY A 102 8.66 7.81 -4.78
C GLY A 102 7.23 8.32 -4.70
N CYS A 103 7.08 9.63 -4.78
CA CYS A 103 5.79 10.29 -4.75
C CYS A 103 5.34 10.70 -6.15
N LEU A 104 4.05 10.96 -6.32
CA LEU A 104 3.42 11.24 -7.61
C LEU A 104 2.86 12.67 -7.69
N HIS A 105 2.55 13.09 -8.91
CA HIS A 105 1.88 14.35 -9.20
C HIS A 105 0.54 14.44 -8.47
N PRO A 106 0.18 15.59 -7.88
CA PRO A 106 -1.07 15.76 -7.12
C PRO A 106 -2.34 15.44 -7.90
N ASP A 107 -2.31 15.56 -9.23
CA ASP A 107 -3.45 15.24 -10.10
C ASP A 107 -3.53 13.75 -10.49
N THR A 108 -2.62 12.90 -10.03
CA THR A 108 -2.70 11.46 -10.26
C THR A 108 -3.99 10.91 -9.70
N LEU A 109 -4.73 10.15 -10.52
CA LEU A 109 -5.98 9.52 -10.15
C LEU A 109 -5.73 8.17 -9.49
N VAL A 110 -6.43 7.90 -8.39
CA VAL A 110 -6.39 6.65 -7.63
C VAL A 110 -7.80 6.11 -7.47
N HIS A 111 -7.99 4.81 -7.72
CA HIS A 111 -9.25 4.12 -7.47
C HIS A 111 -9.41 3.84 -5.99
N THR A 112 -10.43 4.46 -5.36
CA THR A 112 -10.73 4.32 -3.92
C THR A 112 -12.14 3.79 -3.73
N ASP A 113 -12.46 3.32 -2.53
CA ASP A 113 -13.82 2.94 -2.11
C ASP A 113 -14.84 4.11 -2.20
N ARG A 114 -14.34 5.35 -2.37
CA ARG A 114 -15.15 6.57 -2.54
C ARG A 114 -15.12 7.13 -3.97
N GLY A 115 -14.70 6.31 -4.93
CA GLY A 115 -14.57 6.70 -6.32
C GLY A 115 -13.11 6.89 -6.78
N THR A 116 -12.94 7.36 -8.00
CA THR A 116 -11.63 7.66 -8.57
C THR A 116 -11.25 9.10 -8.23
N LEU A 117 -10.32 9.27 -7.28
CA LEU A 117 -9.96 10.56 -6.70
C LEU A 117 -8.52 10.95 -7.04
N ARG A 118 -8.24 12.27 -7.08
CA ARG A 118 -6.87 12.78 -7.22
C ARG A 118 -6.14 12.71 -5.91
N LEU A 119 -4.83 12.49 -5.92
CA LEU A 119 -4.02 12.49 -4.70
C LEU A 119 -4.21 13.77 -3.88
N ARG A 120 -4.30 14.96 -4.51
CA ARG A 120 -4.57 16.23 -3.82
C ARG A 120 -5.95 16.33 -3.16
N GLU A 121 -6.87 15.42 -3.47
CA GLU A 121 -8.19 15.33 -2.84
C GLU A 121 -8.19 14.37 -1.66
N LEU A 122 -7.14 13.56 -1.53
CA LEU A 122 -6.91 12.57 -0.47
C LEU A 122 -5.91 13.08 0.56
N VAL A 123 -4.92 13.84 0.11
CA VAL A 123 -3.82 14.38 0.90
C VAL A 123 -3.83 15.89 0.79
N ASP A 124 -3.88 16.60 1.92
CA ASP A 124 -3.85 18.06 1.94
C ASP A 124 -2.51 18.58 1.38
N PRO A 125 -2.52 19.32 0.27
CA PRO A 125 -1.32 19.82 -0.37
C PRO A 125 -0.60 20.91 0.43
N PHE A 126 -1.26 21.52 1.43
CA PHE A 126 -0.72 22.60 2.26
C PHE A 126 -0.13 22.10 3.58
N ARG A 127 -0.44 20.86 3.98
CA ARG A 127 0.11 20.23 5.17
C ARG A 127 1.15 19.20 4.79
N ARG A 128 2.43 19.46 5.11
CA ARG A 128 3.52 18.54 4.81
C ARG A 128 3.50 17.32 5.75
N GLY A 129 4.03 16.20 5.28
CA GLY A 129 4.18 14.97 6.06
C GLY A 129 2.98 14.02 5.97
N TRP A 130 2.85 13.13 6.95
CA TRP A 130 1.81 12.11 7.00
C TRP A 130 0.49 12.67 7.50
N GLN A 131 -0.57 12.24 6.86
CA GLN A 131 -1.93 12.69 7.15
C GLN A 131 -2.85 11.48 7.24
N PRO A 132 -3.46 11.22 8.41
CA PRO A 132 -4.32 10.07 8.57
C PRO A 132 -5.61 10.22 7.77
N HIS A 133 -6.04 9.11 7.18
CA HIS A 133 -7.35 8.98 6.55
C HIS A 133 -7.84 7.53 6.65
N THR A 134 -9.12 7.31 6.36
CA THR A 134 -9.70 5.97 6.32
C THR A 134 -10.22 5.73 4.91
N LEU A 135 -9.45 5.00 4.11
CA LEU A 135 -9.76 4.66 2.73
C LEU A 135 -9.38 3.21 2.44
N SER A 136 -10.05 2.62 1.45
CA SER A 136 -9.55 1.43 0.76
C SER A 136 -9.21 1.80 -0.68
N VAL A 137 -8.10 1.29 -1.18
CA VAL A 137 -7.62 1.56 -2.54
C VAL A 137 -7.49 0.27 -3.33
N ALA A 138 -7.69 0.37 -4.64
CA ALA A 138 -7.46 -0.74 -5.54
C ALA A 138 -5.97 -0.99 -5.75
N THR A 139 -5.57 -2.25 -5.72
CA THR A 139 -4.20 -2.72 -5.96
C THR A 139 -4.20 -3.81 -7.04
N ASP A 140 -3.04 -4.28 -7.43
CA ASP A 140 -2.90 -5.43 -8.34
C ASP A 140 -3.26 -6.79 -7.71
N GLU A 141 -3.53 -6.81 -6.41
CA GLU A 141 -3.93 -7.99 -5.65
C GLU A 141 -5.28 -7.79 -4.92
N GLY A 142 -6.15 -6.95 -5.48
CA GLY A 142 -7.44 -6.58 -4.90
C GLY A 142 -7.36 -5.36 -3.99
N TRP A 143 -8.44 -5.11 -3.27
CA TRP A 143 -8.60 -3.91 -2.44
C TRP A 143 -7.85 -4.01 -1.13
N ARG A 144 -7.18 -2.92 -0.72
CA ARG A 144 -6.38 -2.84 0.52
C ARG A 144 -6.66 -1.54 1.28
N PRO A 145 -6.57 -1.57 2.63
CA PRO A 145 -6.66 -0.35 3.43
C PRO A 145 -5.50 0.60 3.14
N SER A 146 -5.82 1.89 3.10
CA SER A 146 -4.85 2.99 3.07
C SER A 146 -5.12 3.86 4.29
N PRO A 147 -4.29 3.77 5.34
CA PRO A 147 -4.52 4.49 6.59
C PRO A 147 -4.05 5.95 6.54
N GLU A 148 -3.13 6.27 5.64
CA GLU A 148 -2.49 7.60 5.62
C GLU A 148 -2.11 8.03 4.20
N GLY A 149 -2.17 9.35 3.96
CA GLY A 149 -1.55 10.01 2.82
C GLY A 149 -0.25 10.71 3.21
N TYR A 150 0.61 10.97 2.24
CA TYR A 150 1.90 11.62 2.46
C TYR A 150 2.10 12.81 1.53
N ASN A 151 2.45 13.97 2.10
CA ASN A 151 2.87 15.14 1.35
C ASN A 151 4.39 15.30 1.47
N ASN A 152 5.09 15.00 0.38
CA ASN A 152 6.55 15.09 0.31
C ASN A 152 7.07 16.52 0.13
N GLY A 153 6.20 17.44 -0.27
CA GLY A 153 6.61 18.77 -0.72
C GLY A 153 7.03 18.80 -2.18
N VAL A 154 7.73 19.87 -2.56
CA VAL A 154 8.22 20.07 -3.93
C VAL A 154 9.46 19.21 -4.16
N ALA A 155 9.47 18.44 -5.25
CA ALA A 155 10.58 17.56 -5.61
C ALA A 155 10.76 17.50 -7.14
N PRO A 156 11.96 17.18 -7.63
CA PRO A 156 12.21 16.91 -9.04
C PRO A 156 11.48 15.65 -9.48
N THR A 157 10.91 15.68 -10.66
CA THR A 157 10.08 14.59 -11.18
C THR A 157 10.44 14.21 -12.60
N LEU A 158 10.05 12.98 -12.96
CA LEU A 158 10.02 12.46 -14.31
C LEU A 158 8.58 12.26 -14.76
N ARG A 159 8.32 12.51 -16.02
CA ARG A 159 7.06 12.21 -16.71
C ARG A 159 7.28 11.02 -17.63
N VAL A 160 6.58 9.94 -17.35
CA VAL A 160 6.57 8.73 -18.18
C VAL A 160 5.34 8.79 -19.07
N VAL A 161 5.56 8.70 -20.38
CA VAL A 161 4.53 8.63 -21.41
C VAL A 161 4.49 7.22 -21.97
N LEU A 162 3.30 6.62 -22.01
CA LEU A 162 3.10 5.30 -22.55
C LEU A 162 2.68 5.34 -24.03
N GLU A 163 2.88 4.25 -24.78
CA GLU A 163 2.52 4.16 -26.21
C GLU A 163 1.01 4.35 -26.47
N ASN A 164 0.16 4.09 -25.48
CA ASN A 164 -1.25 4.42 -25.57
C ASN A 164 -1.57 5.88 -25.21
N GLY A 165 -0.56 6.67 -24.84
CA GLY A 165 -0.69 8.08 -24.48
C GLY A 165 -1.10 8.36 -23.03
N LEU A 166 -1.27 7.32 -22.19
CA LEU A 166 -1.44 7.50 -20.74
C LEU A 166 -0.13 8.01 -20.14
N GLU A 167 -0.25 8.93 -19.19
CA GLU A 167 0.91 9.55 -18.55
C GLU A 167 0.89 9.30 -17.04
N VAL A 168 2.06 9.17 -16.45
CA VAL A 168 2.28 9.25 -15.01
C VAL A 168 3.49 10.11 -14.73
N GLN A 169 3.42 10.96 -13.71
CA GLN A 169 4.52 11.84 -13.31
C GLN A 169 4.79 11.67 -11.83
N GLY A 170 6.04 11.48 -11.48
CA GLY A 170 6.46 11.25 -10.10
C GLY A 170 7.94 11.52 -9.89
N THR A 171 8.39 11.37 -8.65
CA THR A 171 9.81 11.49 -8.30
C THR A 171 10.63 10.41 -9.00
N LEU A 172 11.91 10.62 -9.16
CA LEU A 172 12.82 9.76 -9.90
C LEU A 172 12.78 8.29 -9.41
N ASN A 173 12.69 8.13 -8.12
CA ASN A 173 12.68 6.84 -7.40
C ASN A 173 11.28 6.21 -7.23
N HIS A 174 10.24 6.83 -7.78
CA HIS A 174 8.91 6.20 -7.78
C HIS A 174 8.93 4.95 -8.64
N LYS A 175 8.29 3.87 -8.17
CA LYS A 175 8.38 2.56 -8.82
C LYS A 175 7.08 2.16 -9.50
N LEU A 176 7.21 1.69 -10.74
CA LEU A 176 6.15 1.00 -11.45
C LEU A 176 6.48 -0.48 -11.60
N LYS A 177 5.44 -1.31 -11.67
CA LYS A 177 5.59 -2.74 -11.92
C LYS A 177 5.75 -2.99 -13.42
N VAL A 178 6.86 -3.60 -13.80
CA VAL A 178 7.25 -3.89 -15.19
C VAL A 178 7.26 -5.38 -15.43
N LEU A 179 6.76 -5.83 -16.58
CA LEU A 179 6.85 -7.20 -17.04
C LEU A 179 8.13 -7.38 -17.85
N ARG A 180 9.01 -8.28 -17.41
CA ARG A 180 10.27 -8.62 -18.06
C ARG A 180 10.11 -9.73 -19.10
N GLU A 181 11.13 -9.90 -19.93
CA GLU A 181 11.14 -10.89 -21.02
C GLU A 181 10.98 -12.34 -20.54
N ASP A 182 11.43 -12.64 -19.34
CA ASP A 182 11.28 -13.96 -18.70
C ASP A 182 9.89 -14.21 -18.09
N GLY A 183 8.97 -13.23 -18.20
CA GLY A 183 7.63 -13.26 -17.61
C GLY A 183 7.60 -12.85 -16.13
N THR A 184 8.72 -12.47 -15.53
CA THR A 184 8.75 -11.96 -14.16
C THR A 184 8.23 -10.53 -14.09
N ARG A 185 7.68 -10.16 -12.93
CA ARG A 185 7.20 -8.82 -12.64
C ARG A 185 8.17 -8.15 -11.66
N GLU A 186 8.79 -7.08 -12.08
CA GLU A 186 9.83 -6.37 -11.34
C GLU A 186 9.40 -4.94 -11.02
N TRP A 187 9.87 -4.41 -9.89
CA TRP A 187 9.71 -3.00 -9.53
C TRP A 187 10.85 -2.19 -10.14
N VAL A 188 10.52 -1.23 -11.00
CA VAL A 188 11.50 -0.39 -11.70
C VAL A 188 11.23 1.07 -11.34
N GLU A 189 12.26 1.80 -10.97
CA GLU A 189 12.18 3.24 -10.69
C GLU A 189 11.95 4.03 -11.98
N LEU A 190 11.28 5.18 -11.89
CA LEU A 190 10.99 5.99 -13.06
C LEU A 190 12.26 6.39 -13.82
N GLN A 191 13.36 6.64 -13.10
CA GLN A 191 14.65 6.98 -13.70
C GLN A 191 15.30 5.81 -14.46
N ASP A 192 14.96 4.58 -14.13
CA ASP A 192 15.51 3.37 -14.74
C ASP A 192 14.62 2.81 -15.86
N LEU A 193 13.41 3.33 -16.00
CA LEU A 193 12.50 2.95 -17.08
C LEU A 193 13.07 3.33 -18.45
N ARG A 194 12.91 2.43 -19.40
CA ARG A 194 13.38 2.62 -20.78
C ARG A 194 12.21 2.53 -21.76
N PRO A 195 12.27 3.26 -22.88
CA PRO A 195 11.35 3.04 -23.99
C PRO A 195 11.34 1.58 -24.39
N GLY A 196 10.13 0.99 -24.47
CA GLY A 196 9.93 -0.43 -24.77
C GLY A 196 9.61 -1.30 -23.55
N ASP A 197 9.88 -0.86 -22.32
CA ASP A 197 9.49 -1.57 -21.10
C ASP A 197 7.97 -1.73 -21.03
N TRP A 198 7.50 -2.92 -20.63
CA TRP A 198 6.08 -3.22 -20.49
C TRP A 198 5.59 -2.92 -19.07
N VAL A 199 4.72 -1.91 -18.91
CA VAL A 199 4.03 -1.61 -17.65
C VAL A 199 2.63 -2.20 -17.63
N ILE A 200 2.10 -2.43 -16.43
CA ILE A 200 0.82 -3.10 -16.21
C ILE A 200 -0.24 -2.04 -15.91
N TRP A 201 -1.26 -1.95 -16.75
CA TRP A 201 -2.46 -1.16 -16.54
C TRP A 201 -3.58 -2.08 -16.08
N VAL A 202 -3.97 -1.98 -14.82
CA VAL A 202 -5.06 -2.76 -14.23
C VAL A 202 -6.39 -2.08 -14.58
N LEU A 203 -7.34 -2.89 -15.00
CA LEU A 203 -8.64 -2.45 -15.49
C LEU A 203 -9.76 -2.94 -14.57
N ASP A 204 -10.94 -2.28 -14.67
CA ASP A 204 -12.19 -2.67 -14.03
C ASP A 204 -12.25 -2.42 -12.51
N GLU A 205 -11.47 -1.47 -12.01
CA GLU A 205 -11.33 -1.20 -10.57
C GLU A 205 -12.09 0.06 -10.08
N HIS A 206 -12.87 0.75 -10.95
CA HIS A 206 -13.65 1.88 -10.47
C HIS A 206 -14.79 1.39 -9.58
N THR A 207 -14.91 2.00 -8.40
CA THR A 207 -16.07 1.93 -7.51
C THR A 207 -16.54 3.35 -7.21
N GLY A 208 -17.58 3.50 -6.45
CA GLY A 208 -18.04 4.81 -6.02
C GLY A 208 -19.30 4.71 -5.17
N THR A 209 -19.68 5.83 -4.60
CA THR A 209 -20.84 5.95 -3.72
C THR A 209 -21.80 6.98 -4.27
N PRO A 210 -23.13 6.88 -3.99
CA PRO A 210 -24.08 7.93 -4.35
C PRO A 210 -23.64 9.29 -3.81
N VAL A 211 -23.55 10.27 -4.70
CA VAL A 211 -23.08 11.63 -4.34
C VAL A 211 -24.29 12.52 -4.04
N GLN A 212 -24.31 13.03 -2.81
CA GLN A 212 -25.31 14.02 -2.39
C GLN A 212 -24.91 15.39 -2.95
N LEU A 213 -25.88 16.10 -3.47
CA LEU A 213 -25.71 17.44 -4.03
C LEU A 213 -26.22 18.49 -3.05
N ALA A 214 -25.44 19.55 -2.86
CA ALA A 214 -25.82 20.62 -1.96
C ALA A 214 -26.99 21.41 -2.56
N PRO A 215 -28.04 21.71 -1.76
CA PRO A 215 -29.20 22.52 -2.18
C PRO A 215 -28.79 23.97 -2.48
N LEU A 216 -29.65 24.69 -3.10
CA LEU A 216 -29.51 26.13 -3.30
C LEU A 216 -29.98 26.87 -2.03
N ASP A 217 -29.02 27.48 -1.29
CA ASP A 217 -29.32 28.12 0.01
C ASP A 217 -29.59 29.63 -0.10
N GLU A 218 -29.40 30.23 -1.29
CA GLU A 218 -29.61 31.64 -1.48
C GLU A 218 -31.12 31.95 -1.64
N PRO A 219 -31.66 32.95 -0.91
CA PRO A 219 -33.02 33.39 -1.15
C PRO A 219 -33.13 33.95 -2.58
N LEU A 220 -34.02 33.37 -3.36
CA LEU A 220 -34.26 33.81 -4.71
C LEU A 220 -34.90 35.21 -4.70
N HIS A 221 -34.40 36.11 -5.58
CA HIS A 221 -35.07 37.40 -5.81
C HIS A 221 -36.53 37.11 -6.24
N PRO A 222 -37.54 37.90 -5.80
CA PRO A 222 -38.95 37.67 -6.09
C PRO A 222 -39.29 37.45 -7.57
N ASN A 223 -38.50 38.03 -8.48
CA ASN A 223 -38.68 37.93 -9.91
C ASN A 223 -37.90 36.79 -10.57
N THR A 224 -37.27 35.89 -9.78
CA THR A 224 -36.49 34.78 -10.29
C THR A 224 -37.34 33.53 -10.43
N THR A 225 -37.32 32.88 -11.56
CA THR A 225 -38.02 31.61 -11.75
C THR A 225 -37.40 30.56 -10.84
N PRO A 226 -38.14 29.92 -9.92
CA PRO A 226 -37.65 28.88 -9.07
C PRO A 226 -37.25 27.68 -9.93
N ILE A 227 -36.25 26.93 -9.48
CA ILE A 227 -35.80 25.69 -10.10
C ILE A 227 -35.92 24.52 -9.11
N ARG A 228 -36.09 23.33 -9.64
CA ARG A 228 -35.82 22.10 -8.86
C ARG A 228 -34.32 21.87 -8.83
N THR A 229 -33.84 21.33 -7.75
CA THR A 229 -32.42 20.91 -7.61
C THR A 229 -32.42 19.46 -7.18
N PRO A 230 -31.84 18.56 -8.00
CA PRO A 230 -31.67 17.17 -7.58
C PRO A 230 -30.82 17.06 -6.30
N GLU A 231 -31.24 16.23 -5.37
CA GLU A 231 -30.54 15.98 -4.11
C GLU A 231 -29.35 15.00 -4.29
N VAL A 232 -29.46 14.12 -5.28
CA VAL A 232 -28.47 13.09 -5.59
C VAL A 232 -28.08 13.18 -7.05
N LEU A 233 -26.80 12.91 -7.34
CA LEU A 233 -26.31 12.79 -8.70
C LEU A 233 -26.81 11.49 -9.34
N THR A 234 -27.82 11.62 -10.20
CA THR A 234 -28.47 10.50 -10.90
C THR A 234 -27.82 10.23 -12.26
N GLU A 235 -28.16 9.10 -12.89
CA GLU A 235 -27.69 8.76 -14.25
C GLU A 235 -28.18 9.80 -15.28
N ASP A 236 -29.42 10.24 -15.21
CA ASP A 236 -29.98 11.25 -16.13
C ASP A 236 -29.27 12.60 -15.99
N LEU A 237 -29.01 13.02 -14.75
CA LEU A 237 -28.23 14.25 -14.52
C LEU A 237 -26.79 14.11 -15.02
N ALA A 238 -26.16 12.98 -14.75
CA ALA A 238 -24.80 12.70 -15.20
C ALA A 238 -24.72 12.65 -16.74
N PHE A 239 -25.67 12.04 -17.40
CA PHE A 239 -25.75 12.00 -18.85
C PHE A 239 -25.88 13.41 -19.43
N LEU A 240 -26.80 14.22 -18.90
CA LEU A 240 -26.97 15.62 -19.31
C LEU A 240 -25.70 16.45 -19.08
N LEU A 241 -25.03 16.26 -17.94
CA LEU A 241 -23.76 16.92 -17.64
C LEU A 241 -22.64 16.50 -18.60
N GLY A 242 -22.55 15.20 -18.95
CA GLY A 242 -21.62 14.71 -19.96
C GLY A 242 -21.80 15.40 -21.29
N PHE A 243 -23.03 15.48 -21.76
CA PHE A 243 -23.40 16.21 -22.97
C PHE A 243 -23.09 17.71 -22.87
N PHE A 244 -23.37 18.32 -21.71
CA PHE A 244 -23.05 19.72 -21.44
C PHE A 244 -21.54 20.00 -21.47
N PHE A 245 -20.71 19.07 -20.99
CA PHE A 245 -19.25 19.20 -21.03
C PHE A 245 -18.68 19.15 -22.46
N GLY A 246 -19.31 18.43 -23.37
CA GLY A 246 -19.00 18.49 -24.80
C GLY A 246 -19.57 19.72 -25.46
N GLU A 247 -20.81 19.70 -25.86
CA GLU A 247 -21.50 20.68 -26.70
C GLU A 247 -22.06 21.89 -25.95
N GLY A 248 -22.01 21.93 -24.62
CA GLY A 248 -22.58 23.04 -23.84
C GLY A 248 -21.68 24.27 -23.72
N PHE A 249 -22.30 25.41 -23.45
CA PHE A 249 -21.63 26.66 -23.13
C PHE A 249 -22.29 27.39 -21.95
N VAL A 250 -21.53 28.25 -21.29
CA VAL A 250 -21.99 29.16 -20.25
C VAL A 250 -21.58 30.59 -20.59
N SER A 251 -22.51 31.51 -20.50
CA SER A 251 -22.27 32.96 -20.69
C SER A 251 -23.10 33.74 -19.69
N GLY A 252 -22.50 34.16 -18.58
CA GLY A 252 -23.20 34.79 -17.46
C GLY A 252 -24.20 33.82 -16.80
N ASP A 253 -25.47 34.17 -16.92
CA ASP A 253 -26.63 33.38 -16.46
C ASP A 253 -27.23 32.48 -17.55
N ARG A 254 -26.65 32.48 -18.74
CA ARG A 254 -27.12 31.74 -19.89
C ARG A 254 -26.37 30.43 -20.02
N ILE A 255 -27.12 29.31 -20.04
CA ILE A 255 -26.61 27.98 -20.36
C ILE A 255 -27.24 27.56 -21.69
N GLY A 256 -26.45 26.90 -22.55
CA GLY A 256 -26.95 26.41 -23.81
C GLY A 256 -26.14 25.27 -24.40
N PHE A 257 -26.73 24.63 -25.41
CA PHE A 257 -26.17 23.52 -26.19
C PHE A 257 -26.30 23.80 -27.65
N SER A 258 -25.30 23.37 -28.42
CA SER A 258 -25.39 23.38 -29.90
C SER A 258 -25.70 21.96 -30.37
N VAL A 259 -26.84 21.78 -31.04
CA VAL A 259 -27.28 20.44 -31.54
C VAL A 259 -27.70 20.54 -32.99
N HIS A 260 -27.53 19.50 -33.78
CA HIS A 260 -28.08 19.45 -35.11
C HIS A 260 -29.62 19.29 -35.06
N GLU A 261 -30.34 19.89 -36.00
CA GLU A 261 -31.82 19.87 -35.98
C GLU A 261 -32.45 18.46 -36.02
N GLU A 262 -31.73 17.48 -36.57
CA GLU A 262 -32.15 16.07 -36.70
C GLU A 262 -31.65 15.17 -35.57
N GLU A 263 -30.81 15.68 -34.64
CA GLU A 263 -30.28 14.88 -33.56
C GLU A 263 -31.32 14.61 -32.48
N PRO A 264 -31.50 13.34 -32.04
CA PRO A 264 -32.44 12.98 -30.98
C PRO A 264 -32.14 13.72 -29.66
N MET A 265 -30.90 14.11 -29.43
CA MET A 265 -30.46 14.86 -28.26
C MET A 265 -31.14 16.22 -28.12
N ARG A 266 -31.65 16.79 -29.21
CA ARG A 266 -32.44 18.03 -29.18
C ARG A 266 -33.69 17.92 -28.30
N GLU A 267 -34.47 16.86 -28.46
CA GLU A 267 -35.69 16.63 -27.64
C GLU A 267 -35.34 16.04 -26.28
N GLU A 268 -34.32 15.20 -26.23
CA GLU A 268 -33.89 14.59 -24.96
C GLU A 268 -33.35 15.64 -23.98
N ALA A 269 -32.53 16.59 -24.42
CA ALA A 269 -32.07 17.67 -23.56
C ALA A 269 -33.23 18.52 -23.01
N LYS A 270 -34.28 18.81 -23.81
CA LYS A 270 -35.47 19.51 -23.35
C LYS A 270 -36.24 18.68 -22.30
N ARG A 271 -36.39 17.39 -22.51
CA ARG A 271 -37.02 16.49 -21.57
C ARG A 271 -36.27 16.50 -20.24
N LEU A 272 -34.95 16.27 -20.26
CA LEU A 272 -34.12 16.24 -19.06
C LEU A 272 -34.09 17.57 -18.31
N PHE A 273 -34.05 18.72 -19.00
CA PHE A 273 -34.13 20.02 -18.33
C PHE A 273 -35.46 20.25 -17.63
N ARG A 274 -36.58 19.82 -18.23
CA ARG A 274 -37.88 19.88 -17.61
C ARG A 274 -37.98 18.97 -16.39
N GLU A 275 -37.54 17.74 -16.50
CA GLU A 275 -37.66 16.75 -15.44
C GLU A 275 -36.74 17.05 -14.26
N LEU A 276 -35.48 17.41 -14.54
CA LEU A 276 -34.47 17.63 -13.49
C LEU A 276 -34.60 19.00 -12.83
N PHE A 277 -34.85 20.05 -13.63
CA PHE A 277 -34.77 21.43 -13.13
C PHE A 277 -36.11 22.18 -13.19
N GLY A 278 -37.13 21.64 -13.85
CA GLY A 278 -38.38 22.34 -14.10
C GLY A 278 -38.23 23.51 -15.05
N LEU A 279 -37.22 23.48 -15.93
CA LEU A 279 -36.91 24.56 -16.85
C LEU A 279 -37.15 24.14 -18.32
N GLU A 280 -37.63 25.10 -19.13
CA GLU A 280 -37.83 24.89 -20.56
C GLU A 280 -36.70 25.53 -21.36
N LEU A 281 -36.06 24.73 -22.24
CA LEU A 281 -35.06 25.19 -23.16
C LEU A 281 -35.72 25.87 -24.39
N ARG A 282 -35.28 27.08 -24.72
CA ARG A 282 -35.71 27.79 -25.92
C ARG A 282 -34.77 27.49 -27.08
N GLU A 283 -35.34 27.44 -28.29
CA GLU A 283 -34.54 27.28 -29.51
C GLU A 283 -34.17 28.60 -30.11
N GLU A 284 -32.90 28.77 -30.41
CA GLU A 284 -32.39 29.88 -31.22
C GLU A 284 -31.78 29.29 -32.50
N ARG A 285 -32.22 29.81 -33.68
CA ARG A 285 -31.73 29.35 -34.99
C ARG A 285 -31.06 30.50 -35.73
N LYS A 286 -29.99 30.22 -36.43
CA LYS A 286 -29.37 31.15 -37.35
C LYS A 286 -29.87 30.84 -38.76
N PRO A 287 -30.23 31.88 -39.58
CA PRO A 287 -30.63 31.65 -40.95
C PRO A 287 -29.54 30.92 -41.74
N GLY A 288 -29.91 29.84 -42.40
CA GLY A 288 -29.01 29.04 -43.24
C GLY A 288 -28.12 28.05 -42.50
N ASP A 289 -28.23 27.91 -41.16
CA ASP A 289 -27.52 26.96 -40.35
C ASP A 289 -28.49 25.83 -39.90
N ARG A 290 -28.08 24.57 -40.07
CA ARG A 290 -28.85 23.41 -39.61
C ARG A 290 -28.62 23.13 -38.13
N SER A 291 -27.74 23.87 -37.47
CA SER A 291 -27.55 23.77 -36.02
C SER A 291 -28.58 24.61 -35.27
N VAL A 292 -29.10 24.04 -34.21
CA VAL A 292 -30.06 24.67 -33.29
C VAL A 292 -29.34 24.89 -31.96
N THR A 293 -29.46 26.10 -31.41
CA THR A 293 -28.96 26.40 -30.09
C THR A 293 -30.10 26.30 -29.09
N LEU A 294 -30.03 25.33 -28.18
CA LEU A 294 -30.97 25.21 -27.07
C LEU A 294 -30.45 26.04 -25.89
N VAL A 295 -31.24 26.98 -25.38
CA VAL A 295 -30.78 27.91 -24.35
C VAL A 295 -31.79 28.11 -23.22
N VAL A 296 -31.27 28.35 -22.03
CA VAL A 296 -32.03 28.85 -20.90
C VAL A 296 -31.22 29.93 -20.16
N ARG A 297 -31.90 30.89 -19.58
CA ARG A 297 -31.32 31.87 -18.67
C ARG A 297 -31.81 31.55 -17.25
N SER A 298 -30.90 31.15 -16.39
CA SER A 298 -31.23 30.84 -15.02
C SER A 298 -29.99 31.04 -14.13
N ARG A 299 -29.97 32.16 -13.44
CA ARG A 299 -28.95 32.44 -12.43
C ARG A 299 -28.94 31.37 -11.29
N PRO A 300 -30.09 30.90 -10.79
CA PRO A 300 -30.10 29.85 -9.79
C PRO A 300 -29.43 28.55 -10.27
N LEU A 301 -29.68 28.14 -11.50
CA LEU A 301 -29.07 26.93 -12.06
C LEU A 301 -27.54 27.07 -12.19
N VAL A 302 -27.05 28.20 -12.69
CA VAL A 302 -25.60 28.46 -12.77
C VAL A 302 -24.98 28.48 -11.39
N THR A 303 -25.63 29.07 -10.38
CA THR A 303 -25.16 29.11 -8.99
C THR A 303 -25.13 27.71 -8.39
N TRP A 304 -26.19 26.92 -8.59
CA TRP A 304 -26.26 25.56 -8.09
C TRP A 304 -25.20 24.63 -8.73
N LEU A 305 -25.03 24.70 -10.06
CA LEU A 305 -23.99 23.94 -10.76
C LEU A 305 -22.59 24.32 -10.27
N ARG A 306 -22.33 25.62 -10.03
CA ARG A 306 -21.05 26.09 -9.49
C ARG A 306 -20.82 25.60 -8.06
N LYS A 307 -21.83 25.69 -7.19
CA LYS A 307 -21.77 25.22 -5.82
C LYS A 307 -21.39 23.73 -5.71
N ASN A 308 -21.90 22.93 -6.65
CA ASN A 308 -21.65 21.48 -6.70
C ASN A 308 -20.43 21.09 -7.56
N GLY A 309 -19.67 22.07 -8.08
CA GLY A 309 -18.50 21.78 -8.92
C GLY A 309 -18.85 21.16 -10.28
N LEU A 310 -20.08 21.36 -10.75
CA LEU A 310 -20.63 20.78 -11.99
C LEU A 310 -20.71 21.80 -13.16
N LEU A 311 -20.28 23.02 -12.94
CA LEU A 311 -20.31 24.05 -13.98
C LEU A 311 -19.13 23.86 -14.95
N LYS A 312 -19.43 23.80 -16.26
CA LYS A 312 -18.41 23.70 -17.31
C LYS A 312 -17.50 24.94 -17.33
N GLY A 313 -16.19 24.70 -17.30
CA GLY A 313 -15.14 25.72 -17.47
C GLY A 313 -14.75 25.94 -18.93
N LYS A 314 -13.57 26.54 -19.15
CA LYS A 314 -13.03 26.76 -20.52
C LYS A 314 -12.62 25.41 -21.12
N ALA A 315 -12.85 25.25 -22.42
CA ALA A 315 -12.63 24.00 -23.16
C ALA A 315 -11.25 23.34 -22.93
N ARG A 316 -10.16 24.13 -22.79
CA ARG A 316 -8.80 23.62 -22.59
C ARG A 316 -8.47 23.23 -21.14
N GLU A 317 -9.29 23.69 -20.20
CA GLU A 317 -9.09 23.51 -18.76
C GLU A 317 -10.05 22.48 -18.18
N LEU A 318 -10.85 21.83 -19.03
CA LEU A 318 -11.84 20.87 -18.60
C LEU A 318 -11.18 19.64 -17.95
N GLU A 319 -11.80 19.18 -16.91
CA GLU A 319 -11.55 17.89 -16.23
C GLU A 319 -12.88 17.22 -15.91
N VAL A 320 -12.88 15.92 -15.66
CA VAL A 320 -14.10 15.25 -15.19
C VAL A 320 -14.39 15.71 -13.75
N PRO A 321 -15.60 16.24 -13.47
CA PRO A 321 -15.96 16.73 -12.15
C PRO A 321 -15.73 15.69 -11.04
N ARG A 322 -15.29 16.16 -9.87
CA ARG A 322 -15.08 15.27 -8.71
C ARG A 322 -16.31 14.46 -8.38
N ALA A 323 -17.48 15.08 -8.34
CA ALA A 323 -18.75 14.42 -8.07
C ALA A 323 -19.01 13.23 -9.01
N ILE A 324 -18.71 13.38 -10.31
CA ILE A 324 -18.81 12.29 -11.29
C ILE A 324 -17.80 11.18 -10.99
N ARG A 325 -16.56 11.54 -10.66
CA ARG A 325 -15.50 10.57 -10.34
C ARG A 325 -15.75 9.81 -9.04
N GLN A 326 -16.54 10.37 -8.11
CA GLN A 326 -16.95 9.73 -6.86
C GLN A 326 -18.19 8.84 -7.01
N SER A 327 -18.89 8.97 -8.11
CA SER A 327 -20.17 8.30 -8.32
C SER A 327 -20.02 6.81 -8.63
N PRO A 328 -21.08 6.01 -8.39
CA PRO A 328 -21.13 4.61 -8.80
C PRO A 328 -20.98 4.42 -10.31
N ARG A 329 -20.56 3.23 -10.72
CA ARG A 329 -20.35 2.86 -12.15
C ARG A 329 -21.47 3.29 -13.10
N PRO A 330 -22.77 3.08 -12.81
CA PRO A 330 -23.85 3.51 -13.72
C PRO A 330 -23.87 5.01 -13.96
N VAL A 331 -23.67 5.82 -12.93
CA VAL A 331 -23.65 7.29 -13.01
C VAL A 331 -22.42 7.77 -13.78
N LEU A 332 -21.23 7.22 -13.50
CA LEU A 332 -20.03 7.50 -14.27
C LEU A 332 -20.20 7.13 -15.76
N ALA A 333 -20.75 5.93 -16.02
CA ALA A 333 -21.03 5.48 -17.37
C ALA A 333 -22.00 6.39 -18.12
N ALA A 334 -23.03 6.87 -17.43
CA ALA A 334 -24.00 7.83 -17.99
C ALA A 334 -23.33 9.17 -18.36
N PHE A 335 -22.43 9.70 -17.51
CA PHE A 335 -21.65 10.88 -17.84
C PHE A 335 -20.77 10.67 -19.09
N LEU A 336 -20.03 9.56 -19.14
CA LEU A 336 -19.21 9.23 -20.31
C LEU A 336 -20.07 9.03 -21.56
N ARG A 337 -21.22 8.39 -21.46
CA ARG A 337 -22.19 8.25 -22.55
C ARG A 337 -22.61 9.61 -23.09
N GLY A 338 -22.96 10.55 -22.22
CA GLY A 338 -23.33 11.92 -22.62
C GLY A 338 -22.15 12.66 -23.26
N LEU A 339 -20.95 12.50 -22.75
CA LEU A 339 -19.75 13.12 -23.31
C LEU A 339 -19.40 12.56 -24.69
N PHE A 340 -19.51 11.25 -24.91
CA PHE A 340 -19.32 10.62 -26.20
C PHE A 340 -20.47 10.94 -27.17
N GLU A 341 -21.69 11.18 -26.69
CA GLU A 341 -22.80 11.62 -27.50
C GLU A 341 -22.56 13.02 -28.04
N ALA A 342 -21.94 13.90 -27.24
CA ALA A 342 -21.58 15.26 -27.63
C ALA A 342 -20.44 15.31 -28.68
N ASP A 343 -19.27 14.84 -28.31
CA ASP A 343 -18.01 14.99 -29.05
C ASP A 343 -17.45 13.68 -29.61
N GLY A 344 -18.24 12.59 -29.58
CA GLY A 344 -17.83 11.27 -30.04
C GLY A 344 -17.96 11.08 -31.56
N THR A 345 -17.05 10.31 -32.12
CA THR A 345 -17.03 9.83 -33.51
C THR A 345 -16.67 8.37 -33.61
N ILE A 346 -16.94 7.72 -34.76
CA ILE A 346 -16.47 6.38 -35.03
C ILE A 346 -15.19 6.46 -35.84
N THR A 347 -14.08 5.98 -35.29
CA THR A 347 -12.78 6.00 -35.98
C THR A 347 -12.20 4.58 -35.99
N ALA A 348 -11.89 4.06 -37.17
CA ALA A 348 -11.41 2.69 -37.35
C ALA A 348 -12.31 1.61 -36.71
N GLY A 349 -13.63 1.83 -36.67
CA GLY A 349 -14.60 0.91 -36.07
C GLY A 349 -14.72 1.00 -34.54
N TYR A 350 -14.14 2.01 -33.90
CA TYR A 350 -14.19 2.20 -32.44
C TYR A 350 -14.71 3.60 -32.09
N PRO A 351 -15.40 3.76 -30.94
CA PRO A 351 -15.79 5.08 -30.47
C PRO A 351 -14.54 5.89 -30.08
N MET A 352 -14.53 7.15 -30.47
CA MET A 352 -13.47 8.09 -30.16
C MET A 352 -14.06 9.42 -29.71
N LEU A 353 -13.68 9.88 -28.52
CA LEU A 353 -13.98 11.21 -28.02
C LEU A 353 -12.90 12.19 -28.45
N THR A 354 -13.27 13.38 -28.92
CA THR A 354 -12.31 14.45 -29.28
C THR A 354 -12.47 15.63 -28.32
N THR A 355 -11.37 16.12 -27.74
CA THR A 355 -11.39 17.25 -26.80
C THR A 355 -10.18 18.16 -26.98
N ALA A 356 -10.32 19.45 -26.63
CA ALA A 356 -9.21 20.40 -26.57
C ALA A 356 -8.43 20.33 -25.21
N SER A 357 -8.96 19.63 -24.23
CA SER A 357 -8.33 19.47 -22.92
C SER A 357 -7.55 18.15 -22.82
N LYS A 358 -6.22 18.28 -22.64
CA LYS A 358 -5.38 17.13 -22.33
C LYS A 358 -5.78 16.45 -21.02
N ARG A 359 -6.14 17.26 -20.00
CA ARG A 359 -6.56 16.76 -18.69
C ARG A 359 -7.83 15.93 -18.78
N LEU A 360 -8.87 16.46 -19.45
CA LEU A 360 -10.10 15.72 -19.70
C LEU A 360 -9.82 14.39 -20.43
N ALA A 361 -8.95 14.43 -21.44
CA ALA A 361 -8.59 13.22 -22.19
C ALA A 361 -7.91 12.16 -21.30
N GLN A 362 -6.95 12.55 -20.45
CA GLN A 362 -6.30 11.65 -19.50
C GLN A 362 -7.29 11.11 -18.46
N ASP A 363 -8.17 11.98 -17.90
CA ASP A 363 -9.22 11.55 -16.97
C ASP A 363 -10.13 10.50 -17.59
N VAL A 364 -10.61 10.74 -18.82
CA VAL A 364 -11.48 9.80 -19.54
C VAL A 364 -10.77 8.48 -19.80
N MET A 365 -9.48 8.48 -20.14
CA MET A 365 -8.73 7.23 -20.28
C MET A 365 -8.69 6.41 -18.99
N VAL A 366 -8.37 7.05 -17.86
CA VAL A 366 -8.31 6.37 -16.56
C VAL A 366 -9.68 5.83 -16.15
N LEU A 367 -10.74 6.63 -16.37
CA LEU A 367 -12.11 6.24 -16.02
C LEU A 367 -12.67 5.14 -16.93
N LEU A 368 -12.36 5.17 -18.23
CA LEU A 368 -12.64 4.04 -19.13
C LEU A 368 -11.93 2.77 -18.66
N GLY A 369 -10.64 2.89 -18.29
CA GLY A 369 -9.88 1.80 -17.69
C GLY A 369 -10.52 1.28 -16.41
N GLY A 370 -10.97 2.17 -15.52
CA GLY A 370 -11.73 1.83 -14.31
C GLY A 370 -13.06 1.11 -14.57
N LEU A 371 -13.63 1.30 -15.76
CA LEU A 371 -14.79 0.54 -16.25
C LEU A 371 -14.38 -0.68 -17.11
N GLY A 372 -13.11 -1.06 -17.14
CA GLY A 372 -12.60 -2.23 -17.86
C GLY A 372 -12.41 -2.02 -19.37
N ILE A 373 -12.41 -0.77 -19.85
CA ILE A 373 -12.38 -0.42 -21.28
C ILE A 373 -11.02 0.20 -21.61
N PRO A 374 -10.09 -0.53 -22.24
CA PRO A 374 -8.79 0.01 -22.65
C PRO A 374 -8.97 1.03 -23.78
N SER A 375 -8.15 2.08 -23.73
CA SER A 375 -8.20 3.19 -24.68
C SER A 375 -6.81 3.71 -25.04
N LYS A 376 -6.75 4.48 -26.12
CA LYS A 376 -5.53 5.13 -26.64
C LYS A 376 -5.78 6.60 -26.90
N LEU A 377 -4.83 7.42 -26.51
CA LEU A 377 -4.80 8.85 -26.80
C LEU A 377 -4.15 9.11 -28.16
N LEU A 378 -4.84 9.83 -29.00
CA LEU A 378 -4.35 10.34 -30.26
C LEU A 378 -4.17 11.85 -30.15
N ARG A 379 -3.05 12.37 -30.62
CA ARG A 379 -2.75 13.80 -30.60
C ARG A 379 -2.83 14.36 -32.00
N TYR A 380 -3.66 15.36 -32.17
CA TYR A 380 -3.85 16.07 -33.42
C TYR A 380 -3.23 17.46 -33.36
N ASN A 381 -2.20 17.68 -34.17
CA ASN A 381 -1.59 19.00 -34.30
C ASN A 381 -2.45 19.89 -35.18
N PRO A 382 -2.46 21.21 -34.95
CA PRO A 382 -3.17 22.15 -35.82
C PRO A 382 -2.62 22.08 -37.25
N LEU A 383 -3.53 21.81 -38.20
CA LEU A 383 -3.17 21.85 -39.62
C LEU A 383 -3.24 23.29 -40.13
N PRO A 384 -2.29 23.71 -41.00
CA PRO A 384 -2.36 25.01 -41.66
C PRO A 384 -3.70 25.20 -42.41
N GLY A 385 -4.37 26.35 -42.20
CA GLY A 385 -5.63 26.67 -42.85
C GLY A 385 -6.92 26.19 -42.17
N ARG A 386 -6.87 25.48 -41.02
CA ARG A 386 -8.05 25.15 -40.24
C ARG A 386 -8.39 26.21 -39.18
N PHE A 387 -9.66 26.29 -38.81
CA PHE A 387 -10.19 27.24 -37.80
C PHE A 387 -9.57 27.06 -36.39
N SER A 388 -9.11 25.89 -36.06
CA SER A 388 -8.47 25.61 -34.75
C SER A 388 -6.95 25.68 -34.88
N LYS A 389 -6.36 26.66 -34.20
CA LYS A 389 -4.90 26.83 -34.06
C LYS A 389 -4.32 26.02 -32.85
N ALA A 390 -5.11 25.16 -32.22
CA ALA A 390 -4.77 24.47 -30.99
C ALA A 390 -4.68 22.96 -31.20
N GLU A 391 -3.86 22.31 -30.38
CA GLU A 391 -3.83 20.85 -30.27
C GLU A 391 -5.18 20.31 -29.78
N HIS A 392 -5.57 19.17 -30.32
CA HIS A 392 -6.72 18.39 -29.89
C HIS A 392 -6.31 16.96 -29.56
N TYR A 393 -7.05 16.34 -28.67
CA TYR A 393 -6.79 15.00 -28.15
C TYR A 393 -7.98 14.10 -28.45
N GLY A 394 -7.72 12.94 -29.08
CA GLY A 394 -8.73 11.92 -29.33
C GLY A 394 -8.54 10.73 -28.39
N VAL A 395 -9.53 10.42 -27.56
CA VAL A 395 -9.54 9.21 -26.75
C VAL A 395 -10.32 8.14 -27.47
N ARG A 396 -9.62 7.16 -28.03
CA ARG A 396 -10.23 6.06 -28.81
C ARG A 396 -10.22 4.77 -28.01
N VAL A 397 -11.36 4.10 -27.89
CA VAL A 397 -11.44 2.74 -27.39
C VAL A 397 -10.66 1.81 -28.31
N VAL A 398 -9.98 0.83 -27.73
CA VAL A 398 -9.19 -0.17 -28.46
C VAL A 398 -9.63 -1.56 -28.09
N THR A 399 -9.29 -2.54 -28.94
CA THR A 399 -9.59 -3.97 -28.84
C THR A 399 -11.06 -4.37 -28.99
N ALA A 400 -11.31 -5.57 -29.49
CA ALA A 400 -12.65 -6.12 -29.63
C ALA A 400 -13.37 -6.22 -28.29
N LYS A 401 -12.65 -6.68 -27.25
CA LYS A 401 -13.19 -6.76 -25.87
C LYS A 401 -13.46 -5.40 -25.28
N GLY A 402 -12.65 -4.39 -25.61
CA GLY A 402 -12.89 -3.01 -25.20
C GLY A 402 -14.17 -2.43 -25.83
N LEU A 403 -14.42 -2.70 -27.11
CA LEU A 403 -15.67 -2.30 -27.77
C LEU A 403 -16.89 -3.02 -27.17
N GLU A 404 -16.79 -4.31 -26.96
CA GLU A 404 -17.85 -5.10 -26.30
C GLU A 404 -18.23 -4.49 -24.95
N ARG A 405 -17.22 -4.22 -24.07
CA ARG A 405 -17.45 -3.59 -22.77
C ARG A 405 -17.98 -2.17 -22.87
N TYR A 406 -17.55 -1.41 -23.88
CA TYR A 406 -18.09 -0.07 -24.12
C TYR A 406 -19.59 -0.11 -24.42
N LEU A 407 -20.01 -1.00 -25.31
CA LEU A 407 -21.42 -1.17 -25.65
C LEU A 407 -22.27 -1.70 -24.47
N GLU A 408 -21.70 -2.61 -23.68
CA GLU A 408 -22.37 -3.19 -22.50
C GLU A 408 -22.48 -2.18 -21.34
N ARG A 409 -21.39 -1.48 -21.01
CA ARG A 409 -21.27 -0.72 -19.74
C ARG A 409 -21.59 0.76 -19.90
N ILE A 410 -21.21 1.37 -21.03
CA ILE A 410 -21.53 2.77 -21.34
C ILE A 410 -22.79 2.84 -22.18
N GLY A 411 -22.87 2.03 -23.22
CA GLY A 411 -23.98 1.98 -24.14
C GLY A 411 -23.99 3.16 -25.12
N VAL A 412 -24.87 3.06 -26.12
CA VAL A 412 -25.08 4.08 -27.15
C VAL A 412 -26.57 4.39 -27.22
N PRO A 413 -27.00 5.66 -27.13
CA PRO A 413 -28.40 6.03 -27.26
C PRO A 413 -28.95 5.67 -28.64
N LYS A 414 -30.24 5.31 -28.70
CA LYS A 414 -30.93 5.03 -29.97
C LYS A 414 -31.01 6.30 -30.80
N GLY A 415 -30.72 6.21 -32.10
CA GLY A 415 -30.67 7.31 -33.02
C GLY A 415 -29.38 8.17 -32.92
N SER A 416 -28.43 7.76 -32.03
CA SER A 416 -27.12 8.39 -31.92
C SER A 416 -26.30 8.22 -33.21
N ARG A 417 -25.43 9.19 -33.48
CA ARG A 417 -24.39 9.08 -34.54
C ARG A 417 -23.40 7.93 -34.28
N LEU A 418 -23.37 7.38 -33.05
CA LEU A 418 -22.57 6.24 -32.67
C LEU A 418 -23.33 4.92 -32.78
N GLU A 419 -24.61 4.92 -33.13
CA GLU A 419 -25.49 3.71 -33.20
C GLU A 419 -24.92 2.64 -34.13
N ALA A 420 -24.21 3.05 -35.19
CA ALA A 420 -23.55 2.14 -36.11
C ALA A 420 -22.52 1.21 -35.45
N LEU A 421 -22.04 1.52 -34.23
CA LEU A 421 -21.15 0.64 -33.46
C LEU A 421 -21.76 -0.73 -33.18
N HIS A 422 -23.07 -0.84 -33.03
CA HIS A 422 -23.77 -2.12 -32.80
C HIS A 422 -23.63 -3.11 -33.98
N GLY A 423 -23.42 -2.60 -35.20
CA GLY A 423 -23.23 -3.41 -36.41
C GLY A 423 -21.77 -3.71 -36.76
N ILE A 424 -20.83 -3.10 -36.06
CA ILE A 424 -19.40 -3.24 -36.36
C ILE A 424 -18.87 -4.54 -35.75
N LYS A 425 -18.36 -5.43 -36.61
CA LYS A 425 -17.53 -6.55 -36.16
C LYS A 425 -16.07 -6.10 -36.23
N PRO A 426 -15.39 -5.91 -35.07
CA PRO A 426 -13.99 -5.51 -35.06
C PRO A 426 -13.12 -6.50 -35.83
N ASP A 427 -12.24 -6.01 -36.73
CA ASP A 427 -11.28 -6.87 -37.38
C ASP A 427 -10.24 -7.39 -36.37
N VAL A 428 -10.46 -8.59 -35.90
CA VAL A 428 -9.62 -9.30 -34.90
C VAL A 428 -8.17 -9.46 -35.37
N ARG A 429 -7.88 -9.19 -36.65
CA ARG A 429 -6.59 -9.54 -37.27
C ARG A 429 -5.56 -8.40 -37.26
N ARG A 430 -5.88 -7.14 -37.02
CA ARG A 430 -4.93 -6.04 -37.22
C ARG A 430 -4.57 -5.20 -35.99
N GLU A 431 -5.50 -4.57 -35.32
CA GLU A 431 -5.20 -3.70 -34.17
C GLU A 431 -6.10 -3.99 -32.96
N SER A 432 -6.99 -4.92 -33.11
CA SER A 432 -8.07 -5.21 -32.18
C SER A 432 -7.69 -6.22 -31.11
N SER A 433 -6.45 -6.66 -31.07
CA SER A 433 -6.00 -7.72 -30.18
C SER A 433 -5.45 -7.16 -28.85
N TRP A 434 -5.88 -7.76 -27.76
CA TRP A 434 -5.36 -7.51 -26.43
C TRP A 434 -3.96 -8.12 -26.30
N PRO A 435 -2.89 -7.33 -26.09
CA PRO A 435 -1.52 -7.85 -26.07
C PRO A 435 -1.27 -8.71 -24.83
N LEU A 436 -0.59 -9.81 -25.01
CA LEU A 436 -0.04 -10.66 -23.96
C LEU A 436 1.47 -10.81 -24.20
N PRO A 437 2.28 -9.81 -23.79
CA PRO A 437 3.72 -9.90 -23.95
C PRO A 437 4.29 -10.96 -23.00
N HIS A 438 5.40 -11.59 -23.39
CA HIS A 438 6.16 -12.54 -22.58
C HIS A 438 5.30 -13.65 -21.92
N ALA A 439 4.33 -14.14 -22.68
CA ALA A 439 3.32 -15.09 -22.21
C ALA A 439 3.84 -16.54 -22.07
N GLU A 440 5.14 -16.75 -22.03
CA GLU A 440 5.75 -18.07 -21.89
C GLU A 440 5.26 -18.81 -20.65
N GLY A 441 5.05 -18.10 -19.55
CA GLY A 441 4.52 -18.64 -18.31
C GLY A 441 3.13 -19.27 -18.47
N LEU A 442 2.27 -18.68 -19.34
CA LEU A 442 0.94 -19.20 -19.64
C LEU A 442 0.97 -20.42 -20.55
N LEU A 443 1.97 -20.52 -21.43
CA LEU A 443 2.06 -21.55 -22.46
C LEU A 443 2.91 -22.76 -22.04
N LYS A 444 3.90 -22.57 -21.18
CA LYS A 444 4.81 -23.66 -20.73
C LYS A 444 4.09 -24.84 -20.09
N PRO A 445 3.10 -24.65 -19.20
CA PRO A 445 2.35 -25.78 -18.63
C PRO A 445 1.67 -26.63 -19.69
N LEU A 446 1.02 -25.98 -20.67
CA LEU A 446 0.38 -26.69 -21.80
C LEU A 446 1.40 -27.41 -22.69
N LEU A 447 2.57 -26.80 -22.90
CA LEU A 447 3.64 -27.42 -23.69
C LEU A 447 4.15 -28.71 -23.02
N THR A 448 4.37 -28.68 -21.72
CA THR A 448 4.87 -29.85 -20.94
C THR A 448 3.92 -31.04 -21.03
N VAL A 449 2.60 -30.80 -20.96
CA VAL A 449 1.60 -31.86 -21.09
C VAL A 449 1.59 -32.43 -22.48
N THR A 450 1.79 -31.62 -23.53
CA THR A 450 1.84 -32.08 -24.92
C THR A 450 3.11 -32.87 -25.28
N GLU A 451 4.13 -32.88 -24.41
CA GLU A 451 5.38 -33.65 -24.61
C GLU A 451 5.26 -35.14 -24.27
N LYS A 452 4.25 -35.54 -23.50
CA LYS A 452 4.09 -36.92 -23.02
C LYS A 452 3.63 -37.93 -24.07
N GLY A 453 3.60 -37.58 -25.35
CA GLY A 453 3.25 -38.50 -26.45
C GLY A 453 4.37 -39.45 -26.82
N ARG A 454 4.08 -40.77 -26.95
CA ARG A 454 4.99 -41.82 -27.42
C ARG A 454 5.65 -41.46 -28.74
N LYS A 455 6.97 -41.60 -28.82
CA LYS A 455 7.74 -41.54 -30.08
C LYS A 455 7.12 -42.52 -31.12
N GLY A 456 6.66 -42.01 -32.27
CA GLY A 456 6.28 -42.81 -33.42
C GLY A 456 4.81 -42.79 -33.84
N TYR A 457 3.88 -42.22 -33.08
CA TYR A 457 2.49 -42.02 -33.48
C TYR A 457 2.17 -40.52 -33.56
N ALA A 458 1.36 -40.13 -34.54
CA ALA A 458 0.83 -38.77 -34.62
C ALA A 458 0.02 -38.48 -33.35
N SER A 459 0.61 -37.72 -32.43
CA SER A 459 -0.06 -37.34 -31.21
C SER A 459 -1.22 -36.41 -31.53
N PRO A 460 -2.41 -36.56 -30.91
CA PRO A 460 -3.53 -35.62 -31.06
C PRO A 460 -3.14 -34.21 -30.63
N TYR A 461 -2.10 -34.07 -29.82
CA TYR A 461 -1.56 -32.80 -29.36
C TYR A 461 -0.66 -32.08 -30.38
N THR A 462 -0.30 -32.70 -31.50
CA THR A 462 0.64 -32.13 -32.50
C THR A 462 0.19 -30.76 -33.04
N PRO A 463 -1.08 -30.50 -33.37
CA PRO A 463 -1.53 -29.19 -33.83
C PRO A 463 -1.40 -28.12 -32.75
N LEU A 464 -1.83 -28.42 -31.52
CA LEU A 464 -1.71 -27.50 -30.37
C LEU A 464 -0.25 -27.19 -30.10
N ARG A 465 0.62 -28.20 -30.05
CA ARG A 465 2.06 -28.03 -29.82
C ARG A 465 2.72 -27.14 -30.88
N LYS A 466 2.34 -27.26 -32.16
CA LYS A 466 2.85 -26.36 -33.20
C LYS A 466 2.48 -24.90 -32.94
N ASP A 467 1.26 -24.62 -32.53
CA ASP A 467 0.81 -23.26 -32.22
C ASP A 467 1.54 -22.72 -31.01
N LEU A 468 1.66 -23.50 -29.92
CA LEU A 468 2.42 -23.13 -28.73
C LEU A 468 3.87 -22.76 -29.05
N LEU A 469 4.55 -23.60 -29.86
CA LEU A 469 5.95 -23.36 -30.24
C LEU A 469 6.14 -22.13 -31.12
N ARG A 470 5.17 -21.75 -31.95
CA ARG A 470 5.21 -20.51 -32.74
C ARG A 470 5.18 -19.28 -31.86
N TYR A 471 4.35 -19.29 -30.84
CA TYR A 471 4.30 -18.18 -29.88
C TYR A 471 5.57 -18.11 -29.03
N LEU A 472 6.05 -19.24 -28.51
CA LEU A 472 7.26 -19.31 -27.68
C LEU A 472 8.55 -18.95 -28.43
N ARG A 473 8.60 -19.15 -29.78
CA ARG A 473 9.74 -18.74 -30.61
C ARG A 473 9.64 -17.29 -31.10
N GLY A 474 8.62 -16.57 -30.70
CA GLY A 474 8.42 -15.20 -31.19
C GLY A 474 8.01 -15.07 -32.66
N GLU A 475 7.71 -16.20 -33.34
CA GLU A 475 7.24 -16.21 -34.74
C GLU A 475 5.89 -15.51 -34.89
N ARG A 476 5.13 -15.46 -33.78
CA ARG A 476 3.84 -14.77 -33.68
C ARG A 476 3.69 -14.21 -32.28
N GLN A 477 3.28 -12.92 -32.18
CA GLN A 477 2.95 -12.32 -30.87
C GLN A 477 1.66 -12.93 -30.33
N LEU A 478 1.67 -13.37 -29.06
CA LEU A 478 0.49 -13.87 -28.39
C LEU A 478 -0.42 -12.70 -28.00
N THR A 479 -1.71 -12.91 -28.19
CA THR A 479 -2.78 -12.00 -27.79
C THR A 479 -3.80 -12.76 -26.98
N ALA A 480 -4.65 -12.06 -26.23
CA ALA A 480 -5.72 -12.73 -25.47
C ALA A 480 -6.64 -13.57 -26.37
N THR A 481 -6.94 -13.10 -27.58
CA THR A 481 -7.69 -13.86 -28.58
C THR A 481 -6.92 -15.10 -29.03
N GLY A 482 -5.62 -14.95 -29.31
CA GLY A 482 -4.75 -16.08 -29.66
C GLY A 482 -4.65 -17.10 -28.53
N TYR A 483 -4.61 -16.63 -27.28
CA TYR A 483 -4.63 -17.50 -26.10
C TYR A 483 -5.97 -18.22 -25.95
N ALA A 484 -7.11 -17.53 -26.15
CA ALA A 484 -8.42 -18.16 -26.13
C ALA A 484 -8.55 -19.29 -27.17
N MET A 485 -8.01 -19.10 -28.38
CA MET A 485 -7.96 -20.16 -29.42
C MET A 485 -7.07 -21.34 -29.02
N VAL A 486 -5.99 -21.07 -28.28
CA VAL A 486 -5.14 -22.12 -27.69
C VAL A 486 -5.89 -22.88 -26.60
N LEU A 487 -6.64 -22.18 -25.75
CA LEU A 487 -7.47 -22.81 -24.71
C LEU A 487 -8.57 -23.69 -25.30
N GLU A 488 -9.29 -23.19 -26.29
CA GLU A 488 -10.33 -23.96 -26.98
C GLU A 488 -9.77 -25.29 -27.49
N LYS A 489 -8.62 -25.25 -28.20
CA LYS A 489 -7.93 -26.46 -28.66
C LYS A 489 -7.42 -27.35 -27.52
N ALA A 490 -7.03 -26.76 -26.40
CA ALA A 490 -6.59 -27.52 -25.24
C ALA A 490 -7.78 -28.24 -24.60
N GLN A 491 -8.92 -27.57 -24.46
CA GLN A 491 -10.16 -28.12 -23.91
C GLN A 491 -10.72 -29.25 -24.78
N ASP A 492 -10.68 -29.11 -26.11
CA ASP A 492 -11.04 -30.16 -27.05
C ASP A 492 -10.19 -31.43 -26.87
N LEU A 493 -8.98 -31.28 -26.35
CA LEU A 493 -8.04 -32.34 -26.03
C LEU A 493 -8.10 -32.82 -24.57
N GLY A 494 -9.05 -32.31 -23.78
CA GLY A 494 -9.21 -32.64 -22.36
C GLY A 494 -8.15 -32.04 -21.45
N LEU A 495 -7.50 -30.95 -21.88
CA LEU A 495 -6.52 -30.23 -21.07
C LEU A 495 -7.19 -29.04 -20.37
N GLU A 496 -6.99 -28.92 -19.05
CA GLU A 496 -7.43 -27.76 -18.28
C GLU A 496 -6.42 -26.62 -18.39
N ALA A 497 -6.91 -25.42 -18.67
CA ALA A 497 -6.16 -24.19 -18.56
C ALA A 497 -7.12 -23.03 -18.26
N GLU A 498 -6.66 -22.10 -17.44
CA GLU A 498 -7.49 -20.98 -17.00
C GLU A 498 -7.65 -19.92 -18.10
N PRO A 499 -8.85 -19.36 -18.27
CA PRO A 499 -9.08 -18.27 -19.21
C PRO A 499 -8.37 -17.00 -18.74
N PHE A 500 -7.92 -16.19 -19.70
CA PHE A 500 -7.35 -14.88 -19.39
C PHE A 500 -8.43 -13.94 -18.84
N PRO A 501 -8.23 -13.33 -17.66
CA PRO A 501 -9.30 -12.59 -16.96
C PRO A 501 -9.63 -11.22 -17.57
N PHE A 502 -8.85 -10.71 -18.54
CA PHE A 502 -9.01 -9.39 -19.17
C PHE A 502 -9.07 -8.20 -18.18
N ASN A 503 -8.43 -8.32 -17.03
CA ASN A 503 -8.31 -7.29 -16.01
C ASN A 503 -6.96 -6.56 -16.03
N GLU A 504 -5.97 -7.06 -16.78
CA GLU A 504 -4.67 -6.42 -17.01
C GLU A 504 -4.48 -6.10 -18.48
N TYR A 505 -4.00 -4.90 -18.76
CA TYR A 505 -3.63 -4.44 -20.09
C TYR A 505 -2.17 -3.99 -20.09
N TYR A 506 -1.36 -4.56 -20.96
CA TYR A 506 0.06 -4.27 -21.01
C TYR A 506 0.35 -3.16 -22.00
N VAL A 507 1.10 -2.12 -21.57
CA VAL A 507 1.44 -0.97 -22.39
C VAL A 507 2.94 -0.71 -22.31
N ARG A 508 3.57 -0.38 -23.45
CA ARG A 508 4.97 -0.02 -23.48
C ARG A 508 5.21 1.40 -23.05
N VAL A 509 6.35 1.64 -22.41
CA VAL A 509 6.88 2.98 -22.20
C VAL A 509 7.31 3.55 -23.55
N ALA A 510 6.81 4.73 -23.90
CA ALA A 510 7.19 5.45 -25.11
C ALA A 510 8.35 6.42 -24.85
N SER A 511 8.29 7.20 -23.77
CA SER A 511 9.35 8.11 -23.36
C SER A 511 9.35 8.34 -21.86
N VAL A 512 10.52 8.70 -21.33
CA VAL A 512 10.72 9.22 -19.98
C VAL A 512 11.35 10.60 -20.12
N GLU A 513 10.69 11.64 -19.61
CA GLU A 513 11.04 13.03 -19.83
C GLU A 513 11.15 13.78 -18.49
N PRO A 514 12.02 14.83 -18.37
CA PRO A 514 12.01 15.68 -17.18
C PRO A 514 10.63 16.28 -16.92
N GLY A 515 10.13 16.13 -15.70
CA GLY A 515 8.81 16.62 -15.27
C GLY A 515 8.85 17.97 -14.55
N GLY A 516 10.06 18.48 -14.26
CA GLY A 516 10.27 19.69 -13.47
C GLY A 516 10.08 19.44 -11.96
N GLU A 517 10.24 20.50 -11.19
CA GLU A 517 10.02 20.48 -9.74
C GLU A 517 8.56 20.82 -9.44
N ILE A 518 7.85 19.93 -8.80
CA ILE A 518 6.45 20.07 -8.46
C ILE A 518 6.17 19.50 -7.07
N LEU A 519 5.05 19.92 -6.47
CA LEU A 519 4.51 19.25 -5.29
C LEU A 519 4.26 17.77 -5.60
N THR A 520 4.64 16.89 -4.68
CA THR A 520 4.48 15.45 -4.83
C THR A 520 3.80 14.83 -3.61
N LEU A 521 2.85 13.92 -3.88
CA LEU A 521 2.02 13.27 -2.87
C LEU A 521 2.06 11.76 -3.04
N ASP A 522 1.77 11.02 -1.97
CA ASP A 522 1.67 9.56 -2.01
C ASP A 522 0.68 9.02 -0.99
N LEU A 523 0.44 7.72 -1.00
CA LEU A 523 -0.42 6.99 -0.06
C LEU A 523 0.39 5.92 0.66
N SER A 524 0.01 5.60 1.89
CA SER A 524 0.41 4.37 2.58
C SER A 524 -0.64 3.31 2.33
N VAL A 525 -0.25 2.12 1.89
CA VAL A 525 -1.18 1.00 1.64
C VAL A 525 -0.69 -0.21 2.40
N GLU A 526 -1.59 -0.84 3.14
CA GLU A 526 -1.28 -2.02 3.94
C GLU A 526 -1.17 -3.29 3.09
N GLY A 527 -0.42 -4.25 3.58
CA GLY A 527 -0.27 -5.57 2.97
C GLY A 527 0.75 -5.59 1.84
N ASN A 528 0.32 -5.47 0.59
CA ASN A 528 1.18 -5.58 -0.58
C ASN A 528 1.94 -4.29 -0.94
N HIS A 529 1.62 -3.16 -0.27
CA HIS A 529 2.27 -1.87 -0.48
C HIS A 529 2.17 -1.32 -1.90
N THR A 530 1.07 -1.58 -2.57
CA THR A 530 0.81 -1.12 -3.93
C THR A 530 -0.51 -0.37 -4.03
N TYR A 531 -0.67 0.46 -5.05
CA TYR A 531 -1.94 1.03 -5.47
C TYR A 531 -1.91 1.37 -6.96
N LEU A 532 -3.07 1.67 -7.52
CA LEU A 532 -3.19 1.98 -8.94
C LEU A 532 -3.14 3.48 -9.18
N ALA A 533 -1.98 3.97 -9.65
CA ALA A 533 -1.77 5.36 -10.05
C ALA A 533 -2.13 5.55 -11.52
N ASN A 534 -3.18 6.29 -11.85
CA ASN A 534 -3.77 6.35 -13.19
C ASN A 534 -4.09 4.96 -13.77
N GLY A 535 -4.39 3.99 -12.89
CA GLY A 535 -4.58 2.59 -13.22
C GLY A 535 -3.28 1.75 -13.35
N LEU A 536 -2.10 2.36 -13.29
CA LEU A 536 -0.81 1.67 -13.35
C LEU A 536 -0.41 1.15 -11.98
N VAL A 537 0.15 -0.07 -11.94
CA VAL A 537 0.60 -0.67 -10.69
C VAL A 537 1.81 0.07 -10.15
N SER A 538 1.61 0.80 -9.08
CA SER A 538 2.58 1.66 -8.40
C SER A 538 2.91 1.14 -7.01
N HIS A 539 4.17 1.32 -6.60
CA HIS A 539 4.62 1.02 -5.26
C HIS A 539 4.43 2.25 -4.35
N ASN A 540 3.80 2.07 -3.20
CA ASN A 540 3.60 3.15 -2.24
C ASN A 540 4.86 3.47 -1.43
N THR A 541 4.86 4.64 -0.80
CA THR A 541 5.85 5.01 0.20
C THR A 541 5.68 4.16 1.46
N ARG A 542 6.75 3.46 1.87
CA ARG A 542 6.74 2.68 3.11
C ARG A 542 7.17 3.53 4.29
N ARG A 543 6.53 3.33 5.43
CA ARG A 543 6.95 3.91 6.69
C ARG A 543 8.20 3.20 7.20
N GLY A 544 9.37 3.86 7.19
CA GLY A 544 10.60 3.34 7.80
C GLY A 544 10.48 3.33 9.33
N ALA A 545 11.07 2.32 9.98
CA ALA A 545 11.20 2.30 11.43
C ALA A 545 12.60 2.80 11.82
N GLY A 546 12.66 3.94 12.49
CA GLY A 546 13.85 4.45 13.16
C GLY A 546 13.74 4.27 14.68
N MET A 547 14.86 4.36 15.40
CA MET A 547 14.89 4.43 16.86
C MET A 547 15.79 5.58 17.30
N ALA A 548 15.25 6.46 18.14
CA ALA A 548 16.01 7.45 18.86
C ALA A 548 16.21 6.99 20.30
N THR A 549 17.43 7.09 20.86
CA THR A 549 17.68 6.79 22.26
C THR A 549 18.36 7.95 22.96
N LEU A 550 18.01 8.20 24.23
CA LEU A 550 18.64 9.18 25.07
C LEU A 550 18.99 8.55 26.43
N SER A 551 20.14 8.93 26.99
CA SER A 551 20.54 8.46 28.32
C SER A 551 19.61 9.01 29.40
N ILE A 552 19.30 8.19 30.39
CA ILE A 552 18.56 8.61 31.60
C ILE A 552 19.29 9.70 32.41
N GLU A 553 20.58 9.84 32.15
CA GLU A 553 21.44 10.87 32.80
C GLU A 553 21.48 12.16 32.01
N HIS A 554 20.85 12.20 30.81
CA HIS A 554 20.89 13.38 29.98
C HIS A 554 19.97 14.47 30.56
N PRO A 555 20.43 15.73 30.65
CA PRO A 555 19.64 16.83 31.19
C PRO A 555 18.29 17.04 30.49
N ASP A 556 18.21 16.88 29.17
CA ASP A 556 16.99 17.10 28.37
C ASP A 556 16.06 15.89 28.36
N LEU A 557 16.21 14.97 29.30
CA LEU A 557 15.39 13.76 29.34
C LEU A 557 13.88 14.08 29.40
N LEU A 558 13.48 15.08 30.18
CA LEU A 558 12.06 15.44 30.29
C LEU A 558 11.49 15.98 28.96
N ASP A 559 12.29 16.76 28.22
CA ASP A 559 11.90 17.19 26.88
C ASP A 559 11.77 16.00 25.91
N PHE A 560 12.70 15.05 25.97
CA PHE A 560 12.67 13.84 25.18
C PHE A 560 11.46 12.95 25.47
N LEU A 561 11.02 12.85 26.73
CA LEU A 561 9.84 12.07 27.11
C LEU A 561 8.57 12.62 26.46
N THR A 562 8.45 13.95 26.35
CA THR A 562 7.29 14.61 25.76
C THR A 562 7.34 14.70 24.23
N ALA A 563 8.43 14.28 23.61
CA ALA A 563 8.65 14.44 22.17
C ALA A 563 7.57 13.80 21.30
N LYS A 564 6.84 12.80 21.81
CA LYS A 564 5.74 12.13 21.11
C LYS A 564 4.33 12.47 21.58
N ASP A 565 4.21 13.40 22.49
CA ASP A 565 2.89 13.85 22.93
C ASP A 565 2.14 14.51 21.77
N LEU A 566 0.92 14.04 21.51
CA LEU A 566 0.11 14.41 20.34
C LEU A 566 -0.24 15.91 20.26
N ASP A 567 -0.23 16.61 21.38
CA ASP A 567 -0.52 18.04 21.50
C ASP A 567 0.72 18.92 21.35
N ARG A 568 1.86 18.36 21.06
CA ARG A 568 3.09 19.09 20.85
C ARG A 568 3.26 19.46 19.38
N GLU A 569 3.51 20.75 19.09
CA GLU A 569 3.64 21.28 17.73
C GLU A 569 4.67 20.53 16.87
N LYS A 570 5.74 20.05 17.51
CA LYS A 570 6.79 19.24 16.88
C LYS A 570 6.43 17.75 16.69
N ALA A 571 5.37 17.25 17.32
CA ALA A 571 4.98 15.84 17.24
C ALA A 571 4.10 15.54 16.03
N GLU A 572 3.43 16.54 15.46
CA GLU A 572 2.59 16.39 14.28
C GLU A 572 3.42 16.18 13.01
N GLY A 573 3.58 14.94 12.61
CA GLY A 573 4.13 14.54 11.33
C GLY A 573 5.55 13.96 11.38
N ASP A 574 6.45 14.48 12.19
CA ASP A 574 7.89 14.17 12.10
C ASP A 574 8.36 13.03 13.02
N ILE A 575 7.92 12.99 14.29
CA ILE A 575 8.35 11.95 15.25
C ILE A 575 7.49 10.69 15.24
N SER A 576 6.31 10.72 14.66
CA SER A 576 5.35 9.59 14.68
C SER A 576 5.93 8.26 14.18
N THR A 577 7.06 8.30 13.50
CA THR A 577 7.68 7.17 12.81
C THR A 577 8.95 6.63 13.43
N PHE A 578 9.45 7.32 14.43
CA PHE A 578 10.55 6.86 15.25
C PHE A 578 10.04 6.23 16.53
N ASN A 579 10.63 5.11 16.89
CA ASN A 579 10.53 4.63 18.26
C ASN A 579 11.54 5.43 19.09
N ILE A 580 11.11 5.95 20.23
CA ILE A 580 12.00 6.57 21.19
C ILE A 580 12.25 5.61 22.37
N SER A 581 13.45 5.58 22.89
CA SER A 581 13.81 4.75 24.04
C SER A 581 14.80 5.43 24.97
N VAL A 582 14.59 5.27 26.27
CA VAL A 582 15.50 5.74 27.29
C VAL A 582 16.55 4.66 27.60
N LEU A 583 17.82 5.05 27.60
CA LEU A 583 18.92 4.19 28.06
C LEU A 583 18.98 4.26 29.58
N ALA A 584 18.43 3.29 30.28
CA ALA A 584 18.43 3.20 31.74
C ALA A 584 19.69 2.50 32.21
N THR A 585 20.39 3.13 33.18
CA THR A 585 21.57 2.58 33.83
C THR A 585 21.22 1.83 35.11
N ASP A 586 22.08 0.89 35.54
CA ASP A 586 21.90 0.17 36.80
C ASP A 586 21.92 1.15 37.98
N ARG A 587 22.73 2.20 37.92
CA ARG A 587 22.77 3.28 38.90
C ARG A 587 21.41 3.97 39.07
N PHE A 588 20.71 4.24 37.97
CA PHE A 588 19.37 4.83 38.06
C PHE A 588 18.37 3.86 38.68
N LEU A 589 18.42 2.58 38.30
CA LEU A 589 17.52 1.57 38.88
C LEU A 589 17.74 1.38 40.38
N GLU A 590 18.99 1.42 40.83
CA GLU A 590 19.32 1.44 42.25
C GLU A 590 18.79 2.69 42.96
N ALA A 591 18.89 3.86 42.32
CA ALA A 591 18.33 5.10 42.89
C ALA A 591 16.79 5.03 42.97
N VAL A 592 16.11 4.42 42.03
CA VAL A 592 14.65 4.17 42.07
C VAL A 592 14.30 3.19 43.20
N GLU A 593 15.06 2.12 43.36
CA GLU A 593 14.82 1.15 44.43
C GLU A 593 14.99 1.74 45.83
N LYS A 594 16.06 2.53 46.00
CA LYS A 594 16.39 3.18 47.27
C LYS A 594 15.64 4.50 47.48
N ASP A 595 14.91 4.95 46.50
CA ASP A 595 14.18 6.23 46.48
C ASP A 595 15.10 7.45 46.70
N GLU A 596 16.23 7.46 46.02
CA GLU A 596 17.22 8.52 46.08
C GLU A 596 16.86 9.69 45.15
N LEU A 597 17.52 10.85 45.38
CA LEU A 597 17.39 12.01 44.49
C LEU A 597 18.28 11.85 43.25
N TRP A 598 17.68 11.98 42.07
CA TRP A 598 18.33 11.89 40.75
C TRP A 598 18.55 13.26 40.11
N PRO A 599 19.71 13.55 39.57
CA PRO A 599 19.96 14.83 38.89
C PRO A 599 19.15 14.91 37.58
N VAL A 600 18.43 16.01 37.43
CA VAL A 600 17.79 16.39 36.14
C VAL A 600 18.04 17.88 35.93
N THR A 601 18.08 18.28 34.67
CA THR A 601 18.04 19.72 34.37
C THR A 601 16.60 20.21 34.49
N PRO A 602 16.32 21.18 35.28
CA PRO A 602 14.97 21.73 35.41
C PRO A 602 14.64 22.58 34.19
N ILE A 603 14.00 21.97 33.19
CA ILE A 603 13.53 22.66 32.00
C ILE A 603 12.04 22.97 32.09
N GLU A 604 11.63 24.09 31.52
CA GLU A 604 10.21 24.35 31.28
C GLU A 604 9.80 23.86 29.93
N VAL A 605 8.86 22.91 29.87
CA VAL A 605 8.24 22.42 28.63
C VAL A 605 6.81 22.97 28.59
N PRO A 606 6.50 23.94 27.71
CA PRO A 606 5.20 24.61 27.68
C PRO A 606 4.03 23.65 27.68
N GLY A 607 3.07 23.82 28.57
CA GLY A 607 1.91 22.94 28.70
C GLY A 607 2.18 21.55 29.24
N LYS A 608 3.43 21.19 29.57
CA LYS A 608 3.83 19.84 30.00
C LYS A 608 4.52 19.82 31.35
N TYR A 609 5.62 20.54 31.49
CA TYR A 609 6.42 20.59 32.73
C TYR A 609 6.89 21.99 33.05
N TYR A 610 6.96 22.28 34.34
CA TYR A 610 7.62 23.49 34.86
C TYR A 610 8.42 23.18 36.12
N PRO A 611 9.56 23.86 36.36
CA PRO A 611 10.37 23.69 37.53
C PRO A 611 9.64 24.17 38.81
N TYR A 612 9.57 23.33 39.83
CA TYR A 612 8.98 23.67 41.11
C TYR A 612 9.94 23.35 42.25
N PRO A 613 10.62 24.35 42.83
CA PRO A 613 11.48 24.16 44.01
C PRO A 613 10.66 23.75 45.24
N VAL A 614 11.02 22.60 45.82
CA VAL A 614 10.41 22.09 47.03
C VAL A 614 11.29 22.47 48.23
N GLU A 615 10.73 23.12 49.22
CA GLU A 615 11.46 23.49 50.43
C GLU A 615 11.66 22.30 51.36
N GLY A 616 12.84 22.18 51.95
CA GLY A 616 13.21 21.12 52.88
C GLY A 616 13.77 19.85 52.26
N PRO A 617 14.21 18.88 53.06
CA PRO A 617 14.78 17.61 52.57
C PRO A 617 13.68 16.67 52.06
N TYR A 618 14.02 15.87 51.04
CA TYR A 618 13.14 14.81 50.57
C TYR A 618 12.98 13.71 51.65
N THR A 619 11.74 13.40 52.00
CA THR A 619 11.39 12.42 53.06
C THR A 619 10.76 11.14 52.54
N GLY A 620 10.89 10.82 51.23
CA GLY A 620 10.25 9.65 50.61
C GLY A 620 8.79 9.85 50.23
N LYS A 621 8.23 11.06 50.43
CA LYS A 621 6.87 11.41 49.98
C LYS A 621 6.91 12.74 49.24
N LEU A 622 6.23 12.77 48.09
CA LEU A 622 6.00 14.02 47.37
C LEU A 622 4.92 14.82 48.07
N PRO A 623 5.09 16.18 48.22
CA PRO A 623 4.02 17.02 48.63
C PRO A 623 2.92 17.09 47.55
N SER A 624 1.77 17.65 47.89
CA SER A 624 0.79 18.04 46.90
C SER A 624 1.41 19.14 46.04
N LEU A 625 1.63 18.84 44.77
CA LEU A 625 2.22 19.76 43.81
C LEU A 625 1.10 20.59 43.15
N PRO A 626 1.29 21.90 42.97
CA PRO A 626 0.29 22.71 42.30
C PRO A 626 0.17 22.39 40.83
N GLU A 627 -1.04 22.39 40.31
CA GLU A 627 -1.30 22.34 38.88
C GLU A 627 -1.31 23.78 38.33
N ARG A 628 -0.72 23.96 37.17
CA ARG A 628 -0.69 25.25 36.48
C ARG A 628 -1.94 25.36 35.58
N GLU A 629 -2.42 26.56 35.31
CA GLU A 629 -3.62 26.81 34.47
C GLU A 629 -3.49 26.24 33.04
N ASP A 630 -2.26 26.15 32.52
CA ASP A 630 -1.95 25.58 31.22
C ASP A 630 -1.86 24.04 31.22
N GLY A 631 -2.11 23.38 32.36
CA GLY A 631 -2.05 21.91 32.50
C GLY A 631 -0.64 21.37 32.74
N ALA A 632 0.39 22.23 32.82
CA ALA A 632 1.76 21.77 33.01
C ALA A 632 1.96 21.19 34.43
N LYS A 633 2.66 20.03 34.49
CA LYS A 633 3.00 19.34 35.74
C LYS A 633 4.24 19.94 36.37
N ALA A 634 4.22 20.07 37.70
CA ALA A 634 5.36 20.52 38.47
C ALA A 634 6.48 19.48 38.53
N ILE A 635 7.71 19.89 38.21
CA ILE A 635 8.92 19.09 38.43
C ILE A 635 9.38 19.29 39.85
N PRO A 636 9.27 18.34 40.78
CA PRO A 636 9.59 18.51 42.18
C PRO A 636 11.11 18.54 42.42
N LEU A 637 11.66 19.73 42.52
CA LEU A 637 13.11 19.96 42.66
C LEU A 637 13.54 20.11 44.13
N TYR A 638 14.34 19.17 44.58
CA TYR A 638 15.02 19.21 45.89
C TYR A 638 16.50 19.53 45.68
N GLY A 639 16.87 20.79 45.75
CA GLY A 639 18.23 21.23 45.49
C GLY A 639 18.71 20.88 44.04
N GLY A 640 17.83 21.06 43.07
CA GLY A 640 18.13 20.79 41.65
C GLY A 640 18.07 19.30 41.23
N LYS A 641 17.53 18.42 42.08
CA LYS A 641 17.35 16.98 41.81
C LYS A 641 15.91 16.59 42.02
N VAL A 642 15.45 15.55 41.35
CA VAL A 642 14.11 14.99 41.53
C VAL A 642 14.17 13.62 42.20
N PRO A 643 13.13 13.16 42.88
CA PRO A 643 13.07 11.77 43.32
C PRO A 643 13.12 10.81 42.14
N ALA A 644 14.03 9.81 42.19
CA ALA A 644 14.18 8.86 41.12
C ALA A 644 12.89 8.08 40.81
N ARG A 645 12.07 7.81 41.83
CA ARG A 645 10.74 7.17 41.63
C ARG A 645 9.75 8.07 40.89
N TRP A 646 9.81 9.38 41.12
CA TRP A 646 8.99 10.31 40.34
C TRP A 646 9.35 10.27 38.85
N LEU A 647 10.64 10.33 38.56
CA LEU A 647 11.12 10.26 37.18
C LEU A 647 10.76 8.91 36.50
N TRP A 648 10.89 7.80 37.25
CA TRP A 648 10.48 6.49 36.79
C TRP A 648 8.98 6.45 36.48
N HIS A 649 8.15 7.09 37.34
CA HIS A 649 6.72 7.18 37.14
C HIS A 649 6.35 7.99 35.87
N GLU A 650 7.05 9.12 35.64
CA GLU A 650 6.85 9.91 34.43
C GLU A 650 7.20 9.14 33.15
N ILE A 651 8.32 8.41 33.14
CA ILE A 651 8.68 7.52 32.01
C ILE A 651 7.58 6.47 31.79
N ALA A 652 7.11 5.83 32.86
CA ALA A 652 6.06 4.81 32.77
C ALA A 652 4.72 5.42 32.32
N TRP A 653 4.40 6.64 32.75
CA TRP A 653 3.18 7.34 32.34
C TRP A 653 3.18 7.68 30.84
N HIS A 654 4.28 8.23 30.33
CA HIS A 654 4.42 8.49 28.89
C HIS A 654 4.36 7.20 28.09
N ALA A 655 5.05 6.14 28.55
CA ALA A 655 5.00 4.83 27.92
C ALA A 655 3.57 4.24 27.89
N TRP A 656 2.79 4.50 28.94
CA TRP A 656 1.38 4.09 28.97
C TRP A 656 0.50 4.94 28.05
N ALA A 657 0.70 6.28 28.04
CA ALA A 657 -0.13 7.20 27.29
C ALA A 657 0.07 7.12 25.77
N THR A 658 1.32 6.92 25.33
CA THR A 658 1.69 6.95 23.90
C THR A 658 2.28 5.64 23.37
N GLY A 659 2.53 4.65 24.24
CA GLY A 659 3.28 3.44 23.91
C GLY A 659 4.80 3.61 23.89
N GLU A 660 5.30 4.81 24.18
CA GLU A 660 6.72 5.20 24.19
C GLU A 660 7.01 6.22 25.30
N PRO A 661 8.24 6.31 25.79
CA PRO A 661 9.47 5.64 25.32
C PRO A 661 9.57 4.17 25.73
N GLY A 662 10.34 3.40 24.94
CA GLY A 662 10.85 2.11 25.39
C GLY A 662 11.97 2.30 26.42
N LEU A 663 12.37 1.21 27.11
CA LEU A 663 13.51 1.19 28.02
C LEU A 663 14.57 0.21 27.52
N ILE A 664 15.83 0.64 27.46
CA ILE A 664 16.98 -0.19 27.19
C ILE A 664 17.85 -0.19 28.45
N PHE A 665 17.96 -1.33 29.11
CA PHE A 665 18.82 -1.50 30.28
C PHE A 665 20.27 -1.64 29.82
N VAL A 666 20.89 -0.50 29.50
CA VAL A 666 22.13 -0.40 28.72
C VAL A 666 23.31 -1.09 29.36
N ASP A 667 23.45 -1.04 30.70
CA ASP A 667 24.55 -1.67 31.42
C ASP A 667 24.44 -3.19 31.37
N ARG A 668 23.22 -3.71 31.54
CA ARG A 668 22.93 -5.16 31.47
C ARG A 668 23.14 -5.73 30.08
N VAL A 669 22.64 -5.01 29.05
CA VAL A 669 22.84 -5.38 27.66
C VAL A 669 24.33 -5.43 27.33
N ASN A 670 25.11 -4.43 27.76
CA ASN A 670 26.56 -4.37 27.50
C ASN A 670 27.32 -5.39 28.35
N ALA A 671 26.94 -5.63 29.60
CA ALA A 671 27.56 -6.64 30.45
C ALA A 671 27.44 -8.05 29.87
N LEU A 672 26.36 -8.33 29.13
CA LEU A 672 26.11 -9.61 28.47
C LEU A 672 26.60 -9.62 27.00
N SER A 673 27.06 -8.49 26.47
CA SER A 673 27.54 -8.38 25.09
C SER A 673 28.83 -9.20 24.90
N ALA A 674 28.87 -10.01 23.83
CA ALA A 674 30.08 -10.72 23.42
C ALA A 674 31.23 -9.75 23.01
N LEU A 675 30.91 -8.49 22.74
CA LEU A 675 31.87 -7.45 22.30
C LEU A 675 32.37 -6.58 23.47
N LYS A 676 31.95 -6.83 24.71
CA LYS A 676 32.27 -6.00 25.88
C LYS A 676 33.77 -5.82 26.14
N GLY A 677 34.60 -6.76 25.70
CA GLY A 677 36.06 -6.68 25.84
C GLY A 677 36.78 -5.85 24.77
N LEU A 678 36.05 -5.31 23.77
CA LEU A 678 36.63 -4.56 22.65
C LEU A 678 36.63 -3.04 22.85
N GLY A 679 36.14 -2.55 24.00
CA GLY A 679 36.10 -1.14 24.36
C GLY A 679 34.76 -0.44 24.06
N GLU A 680 34.68 0.83 24.44
CA GLU A 680 33.42 1.62 24.39
C GLU A 680 32.78 1.73 23.01
N ARG A 681 33.54 1.72 21.96
CA ARG A 681 33.08 1.76 20.58
C ARG A 681 32.16 0.57 20.21
N TYR A 682 32.25 -0.53 20.94
CA TYR A 682 31.47 -1.73 20.71
C TYR A 682 30.31 -1.92 21.70
N GLN A 683 30.04 -0.92 22.50
CA GLN A 683 28.88 -0.96 23.38
C GLN A 683 27.57 -0.96 22.58
N ILE A 684 26.66 -1.86 22.97
CA ILE A 684 25.32 -1.92 22.42
C ILE A 684 24.50 -0.81 23.06
N ARG A 685 23.87 0.02 22.22
CA ARG A 685 23.02 1.11 22.69
C ARG A 685 21.62 1.04 22.05
N SER A 686 21.31 0.02 21.24
CA SER A 686 19.97 -0.33 20.78
C SER A 686 19.92 -1.73 20.14
N THR A 687 18.72 -2.28 19.91
CA THR A 687 18.48 -3.65 19.45
C THR A 687 17.35 -3.69 18.40
N ASN A 688 17.54 -4.44 17.29
CA ASN A 688 16.47 -4.58 16.29
C ASN A 688 16.58 -5.89 15.46
N PRO A 689 16.52 -7.11 16.05
CA PRO A 689 16.53 -8.39 15.34
C PRO A 689 15.17 -8.69 14.68
N CYS A 690 15.17 -9.37 13.51
CA CYS A 690 13.96 -9.66 12.76
C CYS A 690 13.98 -11.05 12.10
N PHE A 691 12.77 -11.61 11.84
CA PHE A 691 12.53 -12.82 11.07
C PHE A 691 11.83 -12.51 9.74
N VAL A 692 11.93 -13.43 8.77
CA VAL A 692 11.05 -13.37 7.59
C VAL A 692 9.61 -13.70 7.97
N GLY A 693 8.66 -13.12 7.24
CA GLY A 693 7.22 -13.22 7.52
C GLY A 693 6.69 -14.65 7.60
N SER A 694 7.21 -15.57 6.79
CA SER A 694 6.83 -16.98 6.77
C SER A 694 7.34 -17.81 7.97
N THR A 695 8.14 -17.21 8.88
CA THR A 695 8.60 -17.91 10.10
C THR A 695 7.42 -18.27 10.99
N ARG A 696 7.26 -19.54 11.28
CA ARG A 696 6.15 -20.06 12.09
C ARG A 696 6.44 -19.94 13.57
N ILE A 697 5.52 -19.34 14.30
CA ILE A 697 5.57 -19.13 15.73
C ILE A 697 4.58 -20.07 16.41
N PRO A 698 5.00 -20.87 17.41
CA PRO A 698 4.08 -21.70 18.19
C PRO A 698 3.24 -20.79 19.12
N THR A 699 1.95 -20.72 18.84
CA THR A 699 0.97 -19.91 19.58
C THR A 699 -0.16 -20.79 20.12
N GLU A 700 -1.05 -20.20 20.93
CA GLU A 700 -2.28 -20.86 21.36
C GLU A 700 -3.20 -21.29 20.21
N ARG A 701 -2.96 -20.78 19.00
CA ARG A 701 -3.69 -21.14 17.77
C ARG A 701 -2.95 -22.18 16.92
N GLY A 702 -1.83 -22.68 17.39
CA GLY A 702 -0.93 -23.57 16.65
C GLY A 702 0.27 -22.85 16.07
N LEU A 703 0.88 -23.40 15.02
CA LEU A 703 2.02 -22.85 14.32
C LEU A 703 1.57 -21.78 13.30
N VAL A 704 1.59 -20.52 13.69
CA VAL A 704 1.13 -19.39 12.86
C VAL A 704 2.32 -18.63 12.27
N PRO A 705 2.32 -18.30 10.95
CA PRO A 705 3.33 -17.42 10.36
C PRO A 705 3.36 -16.07 11.06
N ILE A 706 4.58 -15.55 11.34
CA ILE A 706 4.70 -14.26 12.06
C ILE A 706 4.09 -13.09 11.28
N GLU A 707 4.05 -13.17 9.96
CA GLU A 707 3.37 -12.16 9.11
C GLU A 707 1.86 -12.14 9.31
N GLU A 708 1.24 -13.29 9.57
CA GLU A 708 -0.18 -13.40 9.87
C GLU A 708 -0.48 -12.77 11.22
N LEU A 709 0.32 -13.08 12.25
CA LEU A 709 0.23 -12.44 13.56
C LEU A 709 0.43 -10.92 13.50
N ALA A 710 1.33 -10.45 12.62
CA ALA A 710 1.59 -9.04 12.43
C ALA A 710 0.46 -8.33 11.65
N ARG A 711 -0.21 -9.05 10.74
CA ARG A 711 -1.34 -8.51 9.95
C ARG A 711 -2.62 -8.42 10.78
N GLU A 712 -2.88 -9.41 11.61
CA GLU A 712 -4.04 -9.43 12.50
C GLU A 712 -3.92 -8.45 13.68
N GLY A 713 -2.68 -8.19 14.11
CA GLY A 713 -2.42 -7.34 15.27
C GLY A 713 -2.84 -7.97 16.60
N GLY A 714 -2.77 -7.18 17.68
CA GLY A 714 -3.18 -7.61 19.00
C GLY A 714 -2.16 -8.49 19.72
N SER A 715 -2.52 -8.95 20.93
CA SER A 715 -1.68 -9.80 21.77
C SER A 715 -2.04 -11.29 21.64
N PHE A 716 -1.04 -12.14 21.75
CA PHE A 716 -1.16 -13.59 21.67
C PHE A 716 -0.21 -14.29 22.66
N TYR A 717 -0.45 -15.56 22.92
CA TYR A 717 0.47 -16.35 23.73
C TYR A 717 1.41 -17.16 22.84
N LEU A 718 2.68 -17.26 23.26
CA LEU A 718 3.71 -18.00 22.54
C LEU A 718 4.62 -18.76 23.50
N VAL A 719 5.40 -19.69 22.95
CA VAL A 719 6.39 -20.45 23.69
C VAL A 719 7.72 -19.72 23.69
N THR A 720 8.30 -19.51 24.87
CA THR A 720 9.60 -18.87 25.08
C THR A 720 10.55 -19.77 25.84
N ASP A 721 11.86 -19.50 25.76
CA ASP A 721 12.86 -20.10 26.62
C ASP A 721 12.77 -19.49 28.05
N ASN A 722 12.64 -20.30 29.06
CA ASN A 722 12.60 -19.85 30.46
C ASN A 722 13.89 -20.16 31.24
N ARG A 723 14.93 -20.65 30.57
CA ARG A 723 16.22 -20.98 31.20
C ARG A 723 17.13 -19.79 31.36
N ALA A 724 16.92 -18.72 30.59
CA ALA A 724 17.66 -17.48 30.75
C ALA A 724 17.30 -16.84 32.09
N PRO A 725 18.22 -16.61 33.02
CA PRO A 725 17.92 -15.95 34.27
C PRO A 725 17.54 -14.50 34.00
N PHE A 726 16.30 -14.12 34.25
CA PHE A 726 15.90 -12.74 34.40
C PHE A 726 16.44 -12.22 35.73
N GLY A 727 17.51 -11.43 35.71
CA GLY A 727 18.14 -10.81 36.88
C GLY A 727 19.12 -11.75 37.60
N GLY A 728 20.38 -11.43 37.46
CA GLY A 728 21.53 -12.17 37.98
C GLY A 728 21.36 -12.63 39.42
N ARG A 729 21.94 -13.80 39.75
CA ARG A 729 21.96 -14.59 40.95
C ARG A 729 20.73 -15.48 41.17
N GLY A 730 20.61 -16.49 40.38
CA GLY A 730 19.72 -17.61 40.64
C GLY A 730 20.12 -18.77 39.78
N ALA A 731 20.19 -19.95 40.37
CA ALA A 731 20.32 -21.21 39.65
C ALA A 731 19.22 -21.29 38.57
N PRO A 732 19.48 -21.94 37.44
CA PRO A 732 18.43 -22.17 36.43
C PRO A 732 17.23 -22.79 37.16
N LEU A 733 16.06 -22.16 36.98
CA LEU A 733 14.82 -22.72 37.52
C LEU A 733 14.66 -24.15 37.00
N PRO A 734 14.36 -25.14 37.86
CA PRO A 734 14.09 -26.48 37.41
C PRO A 734 12.80 -26.46 36.62
N GLY A 735 12.90 -26.44 35.35
CA GLY A 735 11.77 -26.40 34.39
C GLY A 735 12.20 -27.08 33.10
N HIS A 736 11.25 -27.46 32.29
CA HIS A 736 11.44 -28.11 30.99
C HIS A 736 12.12 -27.23 29.93
N GLY A 737 12.66 -26.08 30.30
CA GLY A 737 13.37 -25.12 29.40
C GLY A 737 12.47 -24.22 28.62
N THR A 738 11.14 -24.35 28.67
CA THR A 738 10.19 -23.50 27.95
C THR A 738 9.06 -23.01 28.84
N ALA A 739 8.46 -21.90 28.52
CA ALA A 739 7.27 -21.36 29.18
C ALA A 739 6.38 -20.65 28.18
N VAL A 740 5.08 -20.65 28.43
CA VAL A 740 4.12 -19.87 27.68
C VAL A 740 4.10 -18.45 28.24
N ARG A 741 4.27 -17.47 27.36
CA ARG A 741 4.27 -16.04 27.68
C ARG A 741 3.37 -15.27 26.71
N LYS A 742 2.81 -14.16 27.20
CA LYS A 742 2.00 -13.26 26.38
C LYS A 742 2.89 -12.32 25.60
N ALA A 743 2.81 -12.38 24.27
CA ALA A 743 3.36 -11.38 23.39
C ALA A 743 2.37 -10.19 23.25
N VAL A 744 2.86 -8.99 23.26
CA VAL A 744 2.03 -7.79 23.14
C VAL A 744 1.52 -7.64 21.71
N ARG A 745 2.41 -7.83 20.73
CA ARG A 745 2.11 -7.79 19.29
C ARG A 745 3.24 -8.38 18.46
N ALA A 746 2.93 -8.83 17.25
CA ALA A 746 3.87 -8.95 16.14
C ALA A 746 3.77 -7.70 15.26
N PHE A 747 4.85 -7.35 14.54
CA PHE A 747 4.86 -6.14 13.72
C PHE A 747 5.85 -6.25 12.56
N PHE A 748 5.58 -5.52 11.50
CA PHE A 748 6.43 -5.47 10.32
C PHE A 748 7.62 -4.53 10.55
N THR A 749 8.81 -4.97 10.17
CA THR A 749 10.08 -4.23 10.32
C THR A 749 10.68 -3.79 8.99
N GLY A 750 10.02 -4.08 7.88
CA GLY A 750 10.45 -3.75 6.52
C GLY A 750 11.22 -4.87 5.82
N VAL A 751 11.75 -4.56 4.63
CA VAL A 751 12.58 -5.47 3.84
C VAL A 751 14.02 -5.30 4.28
N LYS A 752 14.68 -6.41 4.63
CA LYS A 752 16.06 -6.44 5.14
C LYS A 752 16.85 -7.59 4.51
N PRO A 753 18.17 -7.46 4.39
CA PRO A 753 18.99 -8.60 4.04
C PRO A 753 18.82 -9.69 5.09
N VAL A 754 18.72 -10.92 4.64
CA VAL A 754 18.53 -12.09 5.49
C VAL A 754 19.56 -13.15 5.20
N VAL A 755 19.85 -13.97 6.21
CA VAL A 755 20.64 -15.20 6.07
C VAL A 755 19.70 -16.38 6.25
N ARG A 756 19.90 -17.42 5.45
CA ARG A 756 19.23 -18.70 5.62
C ARG A 756 20.17 -19.64 6.37
N LEU A 757 19.72 -20.07 7.52
CA LEU A 757 20.43 -21.02 8.35
C LEU A 757 19.73 -22.39 8.23
N ARG A 758 20.52 -23.42 7.91
CA ARG A 758 20.03 -24.80 7.82
C ARG A 758 20.85 -25.69 8.73
N THR A 759 20.18 -26.43 9.58
CA THR A 759 20.84 -27.44 10.42
C THR A 759 21.09 -28.72 9.62
N ARG A 760 21.98 -29.57 10.15
CA ARG A 760 22.26 -30.89 9.56
C ARG A 760 21.02 -31.79 9.55
N GLU A 761 20.15 -31.60 10.53
CA GLU A 761 18.88 -32.33 10.67
C GLU A 761 17.78 -31.82 9.73
N GLY A 762 18.06 -30.75 8.93
CA GLY A 762 17.15 -30.22 7.93
C GLY A 762 16.23 -29.08 8.43
N LEU A 763 16.35 -28.63 9.68
CA LEU A 763 15.62 -27.46 10.15
C LEU A 763 16.17 -26.19 9.49
N GLU A 764 15.27 -25.34 9.00
CA GLU A 764 15.63 -24.08 8.36
C GLU A 764 14.97 -22.90 9.06
N VAL A 765 15.72 -21.79 9.18
CA VAL A 765 15.19 -20.49 9.59
C VAL A 765 15.84 -19.40 8.77
N THR A 766 15.06 -18.43 8.32
CA THR A 766 15.54 -17.26 7.59
C THR A 766 15.27 -16.02 8.43
N LEU A 767 16.33 -15.26 8.69
CA LEU A 767 16.32 -14.16 9.65
C LEU A 767 17.40 -13.14 9.30
N THR A 768 17.34 -11.96 9.91
CA THR A 768 18.39 -10.94 9.68
C THR A 768 19.73 -11.41 10.25
N PRO A 769 20.88 -10.97 9.65
CA PRO A 769 22.20 -11.40 10.11
C PRO A 769 22.51 -11.09 11.58
N ASP A 770 21.93 -10.02 12.10
CA ASP A 770 22.04 -9.54 13.49
C ASP A 770 21.14 -10.27 14.48
N HIS A 771 20.29 -11.18 14.01
CA HIS A 771 19.38 -11.92 14.87
C HIS A 771 20.15 -12.92 15.73
N LEU A 772 19.88 -12.88 17.04
CA LEU A 772 20.59 -13.69 18.02
C LEU A 772 19.97 -15.09 18.13
N LEU A 773 20.77 -16.11 17.93
CA LEU A 773 20.42 -17.51 18.18
C LEU A 773 21.22 -18.06 19.36
N LEU A 774 20.58 -18.88 20.16
CA LEU A 774 21.22 -19.49 21.33
C LEU A 774 22.10 -20.66 20.90
N THR A 775 23.37 -20.57 21.27
CA THR A 775 24.39 -21.62 21.11
C THR A 775 24.81 -22.15 22.50
N PRO A 776 25.59 -23.24 22.59
CA PRO A 776 26.14 -23.69 23.88
C PRO A 776 26.99 -22.62 24.60
N GLU A 777 27.62 -21.71 23.83
CA GLU A 777 28.46 -20.63 24.35
C GLU A 777 27.66 -19.31 24.62
N GLY A 778 26.35 -19.33 24.46
CA GLY A 778 25.47 -18.17 24.63
C GLY A 778 24.86 -17.68 23.31
N TYR A 779 24.20 -16.52 23.36
CA TYR A 779 23.58 -15.93 22.16
C TYR A 779 24.60 -15.42 21.14
N ARG A 780 24.44 -15.82 19.87
CA ARG A 780 25.27 -15.37 18.75
C ARG A 780 24.44 -14.90 17.58
N GLU A 781 24.94 -13.90 16.89
CA GLU A 781 24.29 -13.38 15.67
C GLU A 781 24.30 -14.44 14.57
N ALA A 782 23.19 -14.59 13.88
CA ALA A 782 23.02 -15.56 12.81
C ALA A 782 24.04 -15.41 11.68
N GLY A 783 24.35 -14.17 11.31
CA GLY A 783 25.35 -13.87 10.28
C GLY A 783 26.81 -14.21 10.65
N LYS A 784 27.07 -14.49 11.92
CA LYS A 784 28.42 -14.86 12.43
C LYS A 784 28.57 -16.35 12.71
N LEU A 785 27.49 -17.13 12.59
CA LEU A 785 27.53 -18.56 12.77
C LEU A 785 28.28 -19.25 11.61
N ARG A 786 29.06 -20.27 11.92
CA ARG A 786 29.82 -21.04 10.94
C ARG A 786 29.24 -22.46 10.82
N PRO A 787 29.36 -23.12 9.67
CA PRO A 787 29.02 -24.52 9.54
C PRO A 787 29.71 -25.38 10.60
N GLY A 788 28.95 -26.26 11.26
CA GLY A 788 29.43 -27.12 12.35
C GLY A 788 29.18 -26.59 13.76
N GLU A 789 28.83 -25.30 13.91
CA GLU A 789 28.43 -24.75 15.22
C GLU A 789 27.02 -25.22 15.58
N LYS A 790 26.80 -25.44 16.89
CA LYS A 790 25.54 -25.96 17.42
C LYS A 790 24.63 -24.82 17.81
N ILE A 791 23.35 -24.91 17.43
CA ILE A 791 22.30 -24.03 17.92
C ILE A 791 21.29 -24.83 18.74
N LEU A 792 20.64 -24.15 19.67
CA LEU A 792 19.62 -24.76 20.50
C LEU A 792 18.29 -24.79 19.75
N VAL A 793 17.70 -25.97 19.71
CA VAL A 793 16.36 -26.20 19.17
C VAL A 793 15.45 -26.63 20.33
N GLN A 794 14.30 -26.02 20.44
CA GLN A 794 13.31 -26.36 21.43
C GLN A 794 12.68 -27.71 21.10
N SER A 795 12.63 -28.57 22.09
CA SER A 795 11.89 -29.85 22.11
C SER A 795 11.03 -29.90 23.36
N GLY A 796 9.99 -30.71 23.34
CA GLY A 796 9.06 -30.88 24.44
C GLY A 796 7.65 -30.45 24.12
N GLU A 797 6.84 -30.17 25.15
CA GLU A 797 5.45 -29.77 24.93
C GLU A 797 5.34 -28.46 24.20
N GLY A 798 4.56 -28.45 23.10
CA GLY A 798 4.19 -27.28 22.35
C GLY A 798 2.94 -26.61 22.92
N LEU A 799 2.64 -25.46 22.39
CA LEU A 799 1.34 -24.78 22.59
C LEU A 799 0.42 -25.18 21.44
N PHE A 800 -0.74 -25.73 21.77
CA PHE A 800 -1.71 -26.22 20.80
C PHE A 800 -3.06 -25.54 21.01
N PRO A 801 -3.85 -25.31 19.95
CA PRO A 801 -5.19 -24.76 20.06
C PRO A 801 -6.09 -25.70 20.85
N LYS A 802 -7.01 -25.14 21.63
CA LYS A 802 -8.03 -25.89 22.36
C LYS A 802 -9.24 -26.20 21.49
N GLU A 803 -9.35 -25.54 20.33
CA GLU A 803 -10.46 -25.74 19.42
C GLU A 803 -10.21 -26.96 18.54
N GLU A 804 -11.17 -27.89 18.56
CA GLU A 804 -11.13 -29.12 17.79
C GLU A 804 -11.97 -29.08 16.50
N SER A 805 -12.58 -27.94 16.20
CA SER A 805 -13.44 -27.78 15.01
C SER A 805 -12.60 -27.72 13.72
N LEU A 806 -13.06 -28.37 12.66
CA LEU A 806 -12.49 -28.22 11.33
C LEU A 806 -12.84 -26.82 10.76
N PRO A 807 -11.95 -26.23 9.94
CA PRO A 807 -12.21 -24.92 9.34
C PRO A 807 -13.53 -24.90 8.57
N ALA A 808 -14.39 -23.92 8.86
CA ALA A 808 -15.70 -23.78 8.20
C ALA A 808 -15.61 -23.69 6.67
N GLN A 809 -14.51 -23.13 6.16
CA GLN A 809 -14.22 -23.04 4.72
C GLN A 809 -14.04 -24.40 4.05
N ALA A 810 -13.39 -25.35 4.73
CA ALA A 810 -13.22 -26.72 4.22
C ALA A 810 -14.56 -27.44 4.10
N LEU A 811 -15.44 -27.24 5.08
CA LEU A 811 -16.80 -27.80 5.05
C LEU A 811 -17.68 -27.13 3.99
N ALA A 812 -17.57 -25.82 3.78
CA ALA A 812 -18.32 -25.07 2.79
C ALA A 812 -18.02 -25.52 1.35
N VAL A 813 -16.74 -25.76 1.01
CA VAL A 813 -16.33 -26.24 -0.32
C VAL A 813 -16.95 -27.60 -0.63
N VAL A 814 -17.03 -28.51 0.36
CA VAL A 814 -17.64 -29.83 0.20
C VAL A 814 -19.17 -29.71 0.02
N HIS A 815 -19.82 -28.84 0.78
CA HIS A 815 -21.25 -28.58 0.65
C HIS A 815 -21.63 -27.99 -0.72
N GLU A 816 -20.82 -27.07 -1.24
CA GLU A 816 -21.02 -26.46 -2.54
C GLU A 816 -20.85 -27.46 -3.69
N ARG A 817 -19.83 -28.31 -3.65
CA ARG A 817 -19.63 -29.39 -4.65
C ARG A 817 -20.72 -30.43 -4.62
N VAL A 818 -21.25 -30.77 -3.46
CA VAL A 818 -22.38 -31.68 -3.31
C VAL A 818 -23.67 -31.08 -3.89
N ALA A 819 -23.89 -29.76 -3.69
CA ALA A 819 -25.04 -29.06 -4.24
C ALA A 819 -25.00 -28.96 -5.76
N THR A 820 -23.80 -28.73 -6.37
CA THR A 820 -23.62 -28.63 -7.82
C THR A 820 -23.66 -29.97 -8.56
N ALA A 821 -23.29 -31.07 -7.92
CA ALA A 821 -23.40 -32.42 -8.49
C ALA A 821 -24.82 -32.93 -8.62
N GLY A 822 -25.82 -32.23 -8.10
CA GLY A 822 -27.25 -32.59 -8.14
C GLY A 822 -28.04 -32.28 -9.41
N GLY A 823 -27.38 -31.74 -10.46
CA GLY A 823 -28.03 -31.34 -11.71
C GLY A 823 -27.70 -32.26 -12.91
N ARG A 824 -28.68 -33.08 -13.29
CA ARG A 824 -28.88 -33.89 -14.53
C ARG A 824 -28.50 -35.36 -14.49
N GLY A 825 -29.57 -36.10 -14.56
CA GLY A 825 -29.83 -37.51 -14.73
C GLY A 825 -28.80 -38.41 -15.42
N GLY A 826 -28.20 -39.32 -14.63
CA GLY A 826 -27.58 -40.55 -15.11
C GLY A 826 -27.66 -41.59 -13.99
N ARG A 827 -28.08 -42.81 -14.34
CA ARG A 827 -28.29 -43.98 -13.46
C ARG A 827 -26.97 -44.49 -12.79
N GLY A 828 -26.23 -43.71 -12.14
CA GLY A 828 -25.01 -44.10 -11.44
C GLY A 828 -24.60 -43.18 -10.30
N ARG A 829 -25.34 -42.06 -10.08
CA ARG A 829 -24.97 -40.99 -9.12
C ARG A 829 -25.70 -41.01 -7.79
N ALA A 830 -26.55 -42.02 -7.53
CA ALA A 830 -27.26 -42.14 -6.27
C ALA A 830 -26.32 -42.50 -5.08
N ASP A 831 -25.20 -43.19 -5.38
CA ASP A 831 -24.27 -43.63 -4.34
C ASP A 831 -23.34 -42.53 -3.83
N VAL A 832 -23.03 -41.54 -4.63
CA VAL A 832 -22.14 -40.44 -4.23
C VAL A 832 -22.77 -39.57 -3.12
N ARG A 833 -24.10 -39.39 -3.15
CA ARG A 833 -24.78 -38.61 -2.09
C ARG A 833 -24.81 -39.29 -0.74
N ALA A 834 -24.69 -40.62 -0.68
CA ALA A 834 -24.65 -41.39 0.57
C ALA A 834 -23.26 -41.31 1.24
N GLN A 835 -22.22 -41.11 0.46
CA GLN A 835 -20.81 -41.10 0.92
C GLN A 835 -20.38 -39.83 1.65
N TYR A 836 -21.13 -38.74 1.54
CA TYR A 836 -20.78 -37.45 2.20
C TYR A 836 -21.63 -37.15 3.43
N ARG A 837 -22.40 -38.10 3.93
CA ARG A 837 -23.33 -37.85 5.05
C ARG A 837 -22.65 -37.69 6.40
N ASN A 838 -21.46 -38.23 6.58
CA ASN A 838 -20.77 -38.34 7.86
C ASN A 838 -19.39 -37.69 7.85
N LEU A 839 -19.25 -36.55 7.17
CA LEU A 839 -17.98 -35.83 7.22
C LEU A 839 -17.69 -35.32 8.62
N PRO A 840 -16.49 -35.55 9.14
CA PRO A 840 -16.10 -35.07 10.46
C PRO A 840 -16.15 -33.55 10.51
N THR A 841 -16.73 -33.02 11.57
CA THR A 841 -16.76 -31.56 11.84
C THR A 841 -15.69 -31.13 12.84
N ARG A 842 -15.03 -32.10 13.44
CA ARG A 842 -13.98 -31.88 14.44
C ARG A 842 -12.74 -32.69 14.14
N TRP A 843 -11.63 -32.20 14.57
CA TRP A 843 -10.39 -32.93 14.60
C TRP A 843 -10.47 -34.07 15.58
N SER A 844 -10.04 -35.23 15.18
CA SER A 844 -9.80 -36.38 16.09
C SER A 844 -8.35 -36.89 15.89
N ARG A 845 -7.88 -37.68 16.82
CA ARG A 845 -6.58 -38.34 16.72
C ARG A 845 -6.52 -39.23 15.48
N GLU A 846 -7.58 -39.99 15.25
CA GLU A 846 -7.72 -40.95 14.16
C GLU A 846 -7.70 -40.21 12.81
N LEU A 847 -8.43 -39.10 12.69
CA LEU A 847 -8.43 -38.25 11.52
C LEU A 847 -7.02 -37.66 11.26
N GLY A 848 -6.35 -37.22 12.33
CA GLY A 848 -4.98 -36.69 12.22
C GLY A 848 -4.00 -37.74 11.72
N VAL A 849 -4.07 -38.99 12.21
CA VAL A 849 -3.25 -40.11 11.76
C VAL A 849 -3.56 -40.47 10.33
N ALA A 850 -4.84 -40.56 9.96
CA ALA A 850 -5.26 -40.88 8.59
C ALA A 850 -4.73 -39.84 7.57
N LEU A 851 -4.85 -38.55 7.88
CA LEU A 851 -4.32 -37.47 7.03
C LEU A 851 -2.79 -37.48 6.98
N GLY A 852 -2.11 -37.75 8.09
CA GLY A 852 -0.66 -37.89 8.10
C GLY A 852 -0.18 -39.03 7.21
N TRP A 853 -0.88 -40.18 7.26
CA TRP A 853 -0.59 -41.30 6.37
C TRP A 853 -0.89 -41.01 4.92
N LEU A 854 -2.02 -40.33 4.65
CA LEU A 854 -2.38 -39.89 3.28
C LEU A 854 -1.30 -38.99 2.66
N LEU A 855 -0.73 -38.08 3.45
CA LEU A 855 0.33 -37.16 3.01
C LEU A 855 1.66 -37.89 2.80
N GLY A 856 1.95 -38.95 3.56
CA GLY A 856 3.16 -39.76 3.45
C GLY A 856 3.07 -40.78 2.31
N ASP A 857 2.20 -41.74 2.45
CA ASP A 857 2.07 -42.92 1.58
C ASP A 857 0.67 -43.06 0.94
N GLY A 858 -0.04 -41.95 0.78
CA GLY A 858 -1.34 -41.95 0.13
C GLY A 858 -1.30 -41.35 -1.27
N TYR A 859 -2.44 -41.42 -1.95
CA TYR A 859 -2.67 -40.70 -3.19
C TYR A 859 -4.12 -40.19 -3.27
N LEU A 860 -4.28 -39.06 -3.93
CA LEU A 860 -5.57 -38.44 -4.25
C LEU A 860 -5.82 -38.57 -5.75
N ARG A 861 -7.05 -38.98 -6.14
CA ARG A 861 -7.57 -38.97 -7.51
C ARG A 861 -8.90 -38.25 -7.50
N GLU A 862 -9.40 -37.88 -8.66
CA GLU A 862 -10.71 -37.21 -8.80
C GLU A 862 -11.87 -38.03 -8.25
N ASP A 863 -11.75 -39.37 -8.25
CA ASP A 863 -12.78 -40.33 -7.85
C ASP A 863 -12.47 -41.08 -6.56
N GLY A 864 -11.34 -40.79 -5.88
CA GLY A 864 -11.01 -41.50 -4.67
C GLY A 864 -9.72 -41.15 -3.99
N VAL A 865 -9.61 -41.65 -2.78
CA VAL A 865 -8.43 -41.55 -1.92
C VAL A 865 -7.90 -42.95 -1.69
N GLY A 866 -6.60 -43.14 -1.81
CA GLY A 866 -5.97 -44.42 -1.58
C GLY A 866 -4.79 -44.31 -0.63
N PHE A 867 -4.60 -45.34 0.13
CA PHE A 867 -3.52 -45.50 1.08
C PHE A 867 -2.68 -46.72 0.76
N TYR A 868 -1.37 -46.64 0.86
CA TYR A 868 -0.46 -47.76 0.75
C TYR A 868 0.01 -48.18 2.12
N PHE A 869 -0.04 -49.50 2.40
CA PHE A 869 0.39 -50.09 3.67
C PHE A 869 1.30 -51.28 3.41
N SER A 870 2.31 -51.43 4.28
CA SER A 870 3.01 -52.71 4.38
C SER A 870 2.19 -53.70 5.24
N ARG A 871 2.47 -54.97 5.12
CA ARG A 871 1.82 -56.01 5.98
C ARG A 871 2.04 -55.79 7.48
N LYS A 872 3.13 -55.10 7.86
CA LYS A 872 3.42 -54.77 9.26
C LYS A 872 2.54 -53.66 9.83
N ASP A 873 2.07 -52.75 8.98
CA ASP A 873 1.30 -51.59 9.40
C ASP A 873 -0.18 -51.93 9.59
N PHE A 874 -0.62 -53.10 9.11
CA PHE A 874 -2.03 -53.53 9.14
C PHE A 874 -2.62 -53.64 10.53
N ALA A 875 -1.81 -54.03 11.52
CA ALA A 875 -2.25 -54.17 12.90
C ALA A 875 -2.53 -52.79 13.56
N ASP A 876 -1.67 -51.82 13.25
CA ASP A 876 -1.75 -50.48 13.83
C ASP A 876 -2.83 -49.61 13.20
N LEU A 877 -3.29 -49.95 11.99
CA LEU A 877 -4.25 -49.18 11.19
C LEU A 877 -5.57 -49.96 10.95
N ALA A 878 -5.84 -51.00 11.71
CA ALA A 878 -7.06 -51.83 11.59
C ALA A 878 -8.36 -51.03 11.77
N TRP A 879 -8.30 -49.88 12.44
CA TRP A 879 -9.38 -48.93 12.64
C TRP A 879 -9.68 -48.00 11.44
N LEU A 880 -8.74 -47.86 10.48
CA LEU A 880 -8.88 -46.90 9.38
C LEU A 880 -10.08 -47.16 8.47
N PRO A 881 -10.44 -48.42 8.11
CA PRO A 881 -11.64 -48.71 7.35
C PRO A 881 -12.91 -48.26 8.03
N ASP A 882 -12.98 -48.33 9.36
CA ASP A 882 -14.15 -47.92 10.15
C ASP A 882 -14.25 -46.40 10.15
N LEU A 883 -13.14 -45.67 10.35
CA LEU A 883 -13.11 -44.22 10.25
C LEU A 883 -13.56 -43.69 8.87
N LEU A 884 -13.25 -44.44 7.82
CA LEU A 884 -13.62 -44.03 6.44
C LEU A 884 -15.08 -44.42 6.07
N ARG A 885 -15.73 -45.30 6.87
CA ARG A 885 -17.13 -45.67 6.73
C ARG A 885 -18.07 -44.78 7.52
N ASP A 886 -17.66 -44.37 8.70
CA ASP A 886 -18.42 -43.50 9.60
C ASP A 886 -18.36 -42.03 9.15
#